data_14e4eb7ed50cbedd73a068b2002e316f
#
_entry.id   14e4eb7ed50cbedd73a068b2002e316f
#
_cell.length_a   1.000
_cell.length_b   1.000
_cell.length_c   1.000
_cell.angle_alpha   90.00
_cell.angle_beta   90.00
_cell.angle_gamma   90.00
#
_symmetry.space_group_name_H-M   'P 1'
#
loop_
_entity.id
_entity.type
_entity.pdbx_description
1 polymer ?
#
loop_
_entity_poly.entity_id
_entity_poly.type
_entity_poly.pdbx_seq_one_letter_code
_entity_poly.pdbx_strand_id
1 'polypeptide(L)'
;MKGKIVSFILLAFISVTPAYGQTTIKGTIVDSLQVGIPYAAVKVLKMDSTFVKGVAADSIGCFQTSVPQEGKYILIVNSLGYDSKVQIVEANNASSSVITLTPNSIALHDVVVRGSSITRKDTHLQIIPDKQIYKHTNNGYDLLYDLMIPNLQIDRQKGAVTTIGGTVTLYIDGRKVEYREVKGLKSKDILKVEYYDVPTGKYAGDYASINIITRPMTTGGYISVDGTQQLAYQEGDYNLAAKVAHGSTSFTIFGGYNRLHYDADKIEREEFFHFDNNEISRSYSSYEGVNKQNQEYVQLNILTKKKKYMLSEKLSLVRKENPINQTNGILFANTAQTSTAQCSTNTSYSLMPRLSLYGNIDVTDKQYVELSLSGTYGRNKYSNMYKDEKLNTNTIVKEDYYSANFYGKYGIIFPHKNSLSFHLGSVYMNTMSQYMGTYEAWQHQWSSQSYAFVEYVQQFNKWRLRLKPGASALYYHTKDADAVSHYIPQLQSTIFWQPTKSQQVSLDILFSNAYPTSSSLNTAEQIIDDLRIKRGNENLRPMDFYQGTVNYNIQIGSKINITSFSNFVYQHHQYVQTYYEENDKLINSMDDHNNSRGFIEMLSLSWKATDNLRLKIDGVYNHTDVWGKFRTTFNFWRAYMNVNYYCNEFAFRIWANTKGKEMILPMITVEHVPVNYGGSINWNHKDWSFEVGTVSPFHKNNEFIETLNVPVYNSQEHIISSTNRKFYIQAAYTFNFGKKTQKDWKNIDMNVNSAILKAK
;
A
#
# COMPACT_ATOMS: atom_id res chain seq x y z
N MET A 1 -21.42 -44.88 -57.25
CA MET A 1 -22.16 -44.41 -58.43
C MET A 1 -21.78 -43.01 -58.78
N LYS A 2 -21.17 -42.86 -59.98
CA LYS A 2 -21.11 -41.68 -60.88
C LYS A 2 -20.94 -40.30 -60.19
N GLY A 3 -19.84 -39.60 -60.28
CA GLY A 3 -19.05 -39.24 -61.45
C GLY A 3 -19.50 -37.89 -61.98
N LYS A 4 -18.62 -36.94 -62.02
CA LYS A 4 -18.42 -36.06 -63.17
C LYS A 4 -17.23 -35.10 -62.93
N ILE A 5 -16.23 -35.34 -63.71
CA ILE A 5 -15.10 -34.46 -64.03
C ILE A 5 -15.63 -33.25 -64.78
N VAL A 6 -15.25 -32.03 -64.40
CA VAL A 6 -15.36 -30.86 -65.25
C VAL A 6 -13.97 -30.26 -65.34
N SER A 7 -13.34 -30.47 -66.50
CA SER A 7 -12.14 -29.76 -66.97
C SER A 7 -12.47 -28.29 -67.23
N PHE A 8 -11.71 -27.37 -66.61
CA PHE A 8 -11.67 -25.95 -67.00
C PHE A 8 -10.35 -25.62 -67.63
N ILE A 9 -10.44 -25.26 -68.90
CA ILE A 9 -9.32 -24.81 -69.75
C ILE A 9 -8.84 -23.48 -69.25
N LEU A 10 -7.58 -23.43 -68.77
CA LEU A 10 -6.88 -22.19 -68.40
C LEU A 10 -6.30 -21.54 -69.64
N LEU A 11 -6.90 -20.44 -70.12
CA LEU A 11 -6.33 -19.56 -71.11
C LEU A 11 -5.17 -18.79 -70.51
N ALA A 12 -3.94 -19.07 -70.89
CA ALA A 12 -2.76 -18.29 -70.50
C ALA A 12 -2.77 -16.97 -71.28
N PHE A 13 -3.13 -15.87 -70.56
CA PHE A 13 -2.73 -14.52 -70.99
C PHE A 13 -1.30 -14.27 -70.53
N ILE A 14 -0.37 -14.33 -71.46
CA ILE A 14 0.98 -13.81 -71.28
C ILE A 14 0.85 -12.31 -71.36
N SER A 15 0.74 -11.64 -70.23
CA SER A 15 0.99 -10.21 -70.13
C SER A 15 2.50 -9.99 -70.11
N VAL A 16 3.04 -9.51 -71.17
CA VAL A 16 4.39 -8.96 -71.22
C VAL A 16 4.39 -7.69 -70.37
N THR A 17 4.82 -7.82 -69.12
CA THR A 17 5.18 -6.65 -68.29
C THR A 17 6.53 -6.16 -68.80
N PRO A 18 6.69 -4.87 -69.16
CA PRO A 18 8.01 -4.32 -69.46
C PRO A 18 8.87 -4.43 -68.18
N ALA A 19 9.98 -5.15 -68.26
CA ALA A 19 11.00 -5.16 -67.24
C ALA A 19 11.58 -3.76 -67.12
N TYR A 20 11.07 -2.95 -66.20
CA TYR A 20 11.74 -1.70 -65.85
C TYR A 20 13.05 -2.07 -65.19
N GLY A 21 14.17 -1.70 -65.80
CA GLY A 21 15.50 -1.87 -65.23
C GLY A 21 15.58 -1.12 -63.92
N GLN A 22 15.78 -1.86 -62.80
CA GLN A 22 16.01 -1.25 -61.50
C GLN A 22 17.34 -0.54 -61.50
N THR A 23 17.35 0.75 -61.25
CA THR A 23 18.54 1.57 -61.07
C THR A 23 18.96 1.59 -59.62
N THR A 24 20.26 1.63 -59.38
CA THR A 24 20.81 1.56 -58.04
C THR A 24 21.37 2.91 -57.59
N ILE A 25 21.03 3.36 -56.41
CA ILE A 25 21.69 4.48 -55.73
C ILE A 25 22.68 3.89 -54.72
N LYS A 26 23.93 4.32 -54.77
CA LYS A 26 24.99 3.94 -53.83
C LYS A 26 25.60 5.18 -53.22
N GLY A 27 26.10 5.06 -51.99
CA GLY A 27 26.79 6.16 -51.33
C GLY A 27 27.45 5.74 -50.03
N THR A 28 28.27 6.66 -49.52
CA THR A 28 28.93 6.53 -48.22
C THR A 28 28.56 7.73 -47.36
N ILE A 29 28.15 7.48 -46.11
CA ILE A 29 27.81 8.51 -45.13
C ILE A 29 29.01 8.65 -44.20
N VAL A 30 29.57 9.87 -44.15
CA VAL A 30 30.78 10.18 -43.38
C VAL A 30 30.53 11.35 -42.42
N ASP A 31 31.36 11.47 -41.41
CA ASP A 31 31.43 12.66 -40.56
C ASP A 31 32.33 13.75 -41.18
N SER A 32 32.51 14.86 -40.46
CA SER A 32 33.39 15.97 -40.88
C SER A 32 34.88 15.60 -40.98
N LEU A 33 35.27 14.48 -40.38
CA LEU A 33 36.63 13.92 -40.43
C LEU A 33 36.77 12.81 -41.49
N GLN A 34 35.76 12.62 -42.37
CA GLN A 34 35.69 11.58 -43.40
C GLN A 34 35.65 10.14 -42.83
N VAL A 35 35.27 9.97 -41.59
CA VAL A 35 35.05 8.64 -40.98
C VAL A 35 33.62 8.19 -41.26
N GLY A 36 33.44 6.94 -41.71
CA GLY A 36 32.13 6.39 -42.01
C GLY A 36 31.20 6.31 -40.79
N ILE A 37 29.95 6.76 -40.94
CA ILE A 37 28.94 6.75 -39.88
C ILE A 37 28.12 5.45 -39.96
N PRO A 38 28.30 4.50 -39.04
CA PRO A 38 27.63 3.21 -39.10
C PRO A 38 26.14 3.33 -38.88
N TYR A 39 25.36 2.51 -39.57
CA TYR A 39 23.92 2.33 -39.42
C TYR A 39 23.07 3.60 -39.56
N ALA A 40 23.57 4.64 -40.23
CA ALA A 40 22.80 5.84 -40.55
C ALA A 40 21.57 5.47 -41.41
N ALA A 41 20.44 6.04 -41.10
CA ALA A 41 19.18 5.80 -41.81
C ALA A 41 19.10 6.70 -43.06
N VAL A 42 18.83 6.11 -44.20
CA VAL A 42 18.66 6.80 -45.50
C VAL A 42 17.24 6.60 -45.98
N LYS A 43 16.50 7.69 -46.13
CA LYS A 43 15.14 7.71 -46.67
C LYS A 43 15.20 8.26 -48.11
N VAL A 44 14.68 7.51 -49.07
CA VAL A 44 14.66 7.87 -50.49
C VAL A 44 13.25 8.34 -50.85
N LEU A 45 13.16 9.54 -51.42
CA LEU A 45 11.91 10.14 -51.90
C LEU A 45 12.05 10.52 -53.38
N LYS A 46 10.94 10.56 -54.12
CA LYS A 46 10.86 11.25 -55.43
C LYS A 46 10.94 12.75 -55.25
N MET A 47 11.11 13.49 -56.34
CA MET A 47 11.15 14.96 -56.31
C MET A 47 9.83 15.59 -55.84
N ASP A 48 8.73 14.87 -55.90
CA ASP A 48 7.43 15.26 -55.37
C ASP A 48 7.25 14.91 -53.87
N SER A 49 8.34 14.50 -53.18
CA SER A 49 8.36 14.03 -51.78
C SER A 49 7.65 12.70 -51.49
N THR A 50 7.24 11.96 -52.52
CA THR A 50 6.66 10.61 -52.38
C THR A 50 7.73 9.62 -51.88
N PHE A 51 7.43 8.88 -50.81
CA PHE A 51 8.32 7.88 -50.24
C PHE A 51 8.53 6.71 -51.21
N VAL A 52 9.81 6.36 -51.49
CA VAL A 52 10.19 5.23 -52.34
C VAL A 52 10.69 4.06 -51.49
N LYS A 53 11.73 4.30 -50.69
CA LYS A 53 12.36 3.24 -49.89
C LYS A 53 13.16 3.82 -48.72
N GLY A 54 13.38 3.00 -47.68
CA GLY A 54 14.30 3.26 -46.57
C GLY A 54 15.38 2.18 -46.53
N VAL A 55 16.62 2.56 -46.26
CA VAL A 55 17.78 1.67 -46.08
C VAL A 55 18.66 2.19 -44.97
N ALA A 56 19.36 1.30 -44.26
CA ALA A 56 20.39 1.66 -43.29
C ALA A 56 21.76 1.44 -43.91
N ALA A 57 22.71 2.31 -43.60
CA ALA A 57 24.11 2.10 -43.93
C ALA A 57 24.69 0.91 -43.14
N ASP A 58 25.74 0.32 -43.67
CA ASP A 58 26.49 -0.76 -43.02
C ASP A 58 27.41 -0.24 -41.90
N SER A 59 28.25 -1.11 -41.34
CA SER A 59 29.17 -0.79 -40.24
C SER A 59 30.28 0.20 -40.60
N ILE A 60 30.51 0.49 -41.89
CA ILE A 60 31.49 1.45 -42.37
C ILE A 60 30.82 2.66 -43.06
N GLY A 61 29.51 2.82 -42.91
CA GLY A 61 28.78 3.96 -43.46
C GLY A 61 28.34 3.84 -44.91
N CYS A 62 28.54 2.69 -45.58
CA CYS A 62 28.13 2.49 -46.97
C CYS A 62 26.66 2.05 -47.06
N PHE A 63 25.94 2.57 -48.06
CA PHE A 63 24.57 2.13 -48.35
C PHE A 63 24.36 1.89 -49.83
N GLN A 64 23.47 0.99 -50.15
CA GLN A 64 23.02 0.71 -51.50
C GLN A 64 21.53 0.40 -51.52
N THR A 65 20.79 0.99 -52.44
CA THR A 65 19.34 0.76 -52.57
C THR A 65 18.92 0.82 -54.02
N SER A 66 17.94 0.03 -54.42
CA SER A 66 17.35 0.02 -55.76
C SER A 66 16.14 0.94 -55.83
N VAL A 67 16.00 1.71 -56.91
CA VAL A 67 14.88 2.58 -57.23
C VAL A 67 14.21 2.16 -58.54
N PRO A 68 12.90 2.47 -58.75
CA PRO A 68 12.15 1.95 -59.91
C PRO A 68 12.58 2.51 -61.27
N GLN A 69 13.17 3.69 -61.35
CA GLN A 69 13.51 4.38 -62.60
C GLN A 69 14.78 5.23 -62.45
N GLU A 70 15.48 5.49 -63.53
CA GLU A 70 16.53 6.49 -63.56
C GLU A 70 15.94 7.89 -63.37
N GLY A 71 16.71 8.77 -62.69
CA GLY A 71 16.29 10.14 -62.45
C GLY A 71 16.74 10.68 -61.10
N LYS A 72 16.24 11.86 -60.75
CA LYS A 72 16.60 12.55 -59.51
C LYS A 72 15.73 12.10 -58.33
N TYR A 73 16.39 11.82 -57.20
CA TYR A 73 15.78 11.44 -55.95
C TYR A 73 16.29 12.31 -54.80
N ILE A 74 15.45 12.54 -53.83
CA ILE A 74 15.81 13.21 -52.57
C ILE A 74 16.19 12.14 -51.56
N LEU A 75 17.43 12.24 -51.06
CA LEU A 75 17.86 11.44 -49.91
C LEU A 75 17.77 12.29 -48.63
N ILE A 76 17.12 11.77 -47.61
CA ILE A 76 17.14 12.32 -46.26
C ILE A 76 17.94 11.34 -45.40
N VAL A 77 19.08 11.81 -44.89
CA VAL A 77 20.00 10.99 -44.09
C VAL A 77 19.99 11.46 -42.66
N ASN A 78 19.78 10.51 -41.73
CA ASN A 78 19.73 10.75 -40.30
C ASN A 78 20.64 9.77 -39.56
N SER A 79 21.38 10.27 -38.57
CA SER A 79 22.12 9.45 -37.63
C SER A 79 22.08 10.09 -36.23
N LEU A 80 22.09 9.27 -35.17
CA LEU A 80 22.09 9.76 -33.80
C LEU A 80 23.38 10.51 -33.49
N GLY A 81 23.25 11.77 -33.03
CA GLY A 81 24.40 12.65 -32.76
C GLY A 81 24.84 13.49 -33.97
N TYR A 82 24.09 13.51 -35.08
CA TYR A 82 24.36 14.29 -36.28
C TYR A 82 23.13 15.06 -36.76
N ASP A 83 23.33 16.19 -37.41
CA ASP A 83 22.26 16.93 -38.09
C ASP A 83 21.73 16.14 -39.28
N SER A 84 20.40 16.15 -39.46
CA SER A 84 19.73 15.57 -40.61
C SER A 84 20.15 16.28 -41.87
N LYS A 85 20.56 15.56 -42.94
CA LYS A 85 20.94 16.12 -44.20
C LYS A 85 20.01 15.69 -45.32
N VAL A 86 19.61 16.66 -46.12
CA VAL A 86 18.85 16.43 -47.35
C VAL A 86 19.78 16.65 -48.55
N GLN A 87 19.85 15.68 -49.44
CA GLN A 87 20.67 15.76 -50.65
C GLN A 87 19.93 15.19 -51.86
N ILE A 88 19.99 15.89 -52.99
CA ILE A 88 19.45 15.39 -54.27
C ILE A 88 20.55 14.58 -54.95
N VAL A 89 20.22 13.34 -55.34
CA VAL A 89 21.11 12.45 -56.08
C VAL A 89 20.45 12.00 -57.37
N GLU A 90 21.27 11.70 -58.37
CA GLU A 90 20.82 11.14 -59.64
C GLU A 90 21.01 9.62 -59.60
N ALA A 91 19.94 8.87 -59.75
CA ALA A 91 20.01 7.42 -59.82
C ALA A 91 20.47 7.02 -61.23
N ASN A 92 21.74 6.68 -61.32
CA ASN A 92 22.35 6.04 -62.49
C ASN A 92 23.32 4.96 -61.96
N ASN A 93 23.50 3.87 -62.70
CA ASN A 93 24.25 2.70 -62.18
C ASN A 93 25.78 2.99 -62.03
N ALA A 94 26.28 4.20 -62.31
CA ALA A 94 27.65 4.56 -62.26
C ALA A 94 28.08 5.52 -61.12
N SER A 95 27.18 6.18 -60.44
CA SER A 95 27.54 7.22 -59.48
C SER A 95 27.43 6.73 -58.02
N SER A 96 28.45 7.02 -57.22
CA SER A 96 28.44 6.87 -55.77
C SER A 96 28.50 8.26 -55.13
N SER A 97 27.61 8.56 -54.18
CA SER A 97 27.54 9.85 -53.53
C SER A 97 28.14 9.77 -52.11
N VAL A 98 29.03 10.71 -51.79
CA VAL A 98 29.49 10.90 -50.39
C VAL A 98 28.59 11.94 -49.71
N ILE A 99 28.03 11.58 -48.58
CA ILE A 99 27.14 12.43 -47.80
C ILE A 99 27.78 12.70 -46.44
N THR A 100 28.26 13.93 -46.25
CA THR A 100 28.87 14.33 -44.96
C THR A 100 27.82 14.87 -44.02
N LEU A 101 27.71 14.27 -42.84
CA LEU A 101 26.86 14.78 -41.72
C LEU A 101 27.72 15.59 -40.76
N THR A 102 27.16 16.69 -40.27
CA THR A 102 27.76 17.54 -39.24
C THR A 102 27.41 16.99 -37.87
N PRO A 103 28.37 16.77 -36.95
CA PRO A 103 28.08 16.40 -35.59
C PRO A 103 27.17 17.47 -34.95
N ASN A 104 26.06 17.05 -34.42
CA ASN A 104 25.19 17.89 -33.63
C ASN A 104 25.30 17.46 -32.17
N SER A 105 25.94 18.28 -31.34
CA SER A 105 25.80 18.17 -29.90
C SER A 105 24.40 18.63 -29.55
N ILE A 106 23.40 17.79 -29.78
CA ILE A 106 22.11 17.96 -29.15
C ILE A 106 22.35 17.80 -27.65
N ALA A 107 22.56 18.91 -26.96
CA ALA A 107 22.07 18.98 -25.59
C ALA A 107 20.62 18.55 -25.71
N LEU A 108 20.31 17.34 -25.25
CA LEU A 108 18.92 16.91 -25.02
C LEU A 108 18.33 17.99 -24.15
N HIS A 109 17.67 18.97 -24.77
CA HIS A 109 16.75 19.80 -24.05
C HIS A 109 15.79 18.80 -23.44
N ASP A 110 15.77 18.76 -22.12
CA ASP A 110 14.77 18.02 -21.38
C ASP A 110 13.46 18.23 -22.12
N VAL A 111 12.93 17.17 -22.74
CA VAL A 111 11.57 17.18 -23.22
C VAL A 111 10.76 17.33 -21.95
N VAL A 112 10.45 18.58 -21.59
CA VAL A 112 9.50 18.88 -20.54
C VAL A 112 8.16 18.41 -21.09
N VAL A 113 7.90 17.13 -20.89
CA VAL A 113 6.56 16.59 -21.02
C VAL A 113 5.76 17.35 -19.96
N ARG A 114 5.09 18.41 -20.37
CA ARG A 114 4.05 19.10 -19.59
C ARG A 114 2.82 18.20 -19.54
N GLY A 115 3.02 16.96 -19.10
CA GLY A 115 1.99 16.00 -18.75
C GLY A 115 1.56 16.23 -17.30
N SER A 116 0.31 16.06 -17.03
CA SER A 116 -0.22 16.00 -15.67
C SER A 116 0.55 14.98 -14.83
N SER A 117 1.02 15.39 -13.67
CA SER A 117 1.68 14.48 -12.72
C SER A 117 0.73 13.40 -12.19
N ILE A 118 -0.58 13.64 -12.21
CA ILE A 118 -1.63 12.72 -11.76
C ILE A 118 -2.56 12.42 -12.92
N THR A 119 -2.72 11.15 -13.26
CA THR A 119 -3.60 10.69 -14.34
C THR A 119 -4.38 9.47 -13.87
N ARG A 120 -5.71 9.51 -13.92
CA ARG A 120 -6.53 8.33 -13.67
C ARG A 120 -6.35 7.33 -14.82
N LYS A 121 -6.06 6.12 -14.48
CA LYS A 121 -6.16 4.93 -15.36
C LYS A 121 -7.40 4.15 -14.98
N ASP A 122 -7.70 3.10 -15.73
CA ASP A 122 -8.93 2.33 -15.57
C ASP A 122 -9.17 1.83 -14.13
N THR A 123 -8.11 1.50 -13.40
CA THR A 123 -8.19 0.87 -12.07
C THR A 123 -7.44 1.63 -10.98
N HIS A 124 -6.69 2.69 -11.32
CA HIS A 124 -5.82 3.39 -10.37
C HIS A 124 -5.51 4.81 -10.81
N LEU A 125 -5.11 5.65 -9.87
CA LEU A 125 -4.42 6.91 -10.15
C LEU A 125 -2.95 6.62 -10.42
N GLN A 126 -2.48 6.92 -11.62
CA GLN A 126 -1.06 6.90 -11.95
C GLN A 126 -0.45 8.27 -11.68
N ILE A 127 0.60 8.31 -10.89
CA ILE A 127 1.26 9.54 -10.48
C ILE A 127 2.74 9.46 -10.85
N ILE A 128 3.21 10.42 -11.64
CA ILE A 128 4.61 10.52 -12.03
C ILE A 128 5.24 11.67 -11.25
N PRO A 129 6.25 11.39 -10.39
CA PRO A 129 6.94 12.43 -9.64
C PRO A 129 7.66 13.39 -10.59
N ASP A 130 7.57 14.68 -10.34
CA ASP A 130 8.30 15.67 -11.11
C ASP A 130 9.71 15.94 -10.53
N LYS A 131 10.48 16.82 -11.20
CA LYS A 131 11.86 17.14 -10.85
C LYS A 131 11.99 17.72 -9.43
N GLN A 132 11.02 18.52 -8.99
CA GLN A 132 11.03 19.12 -7.64
C GLN A 132 10.86 18.05 -6.56
N ILE A 133 9.96 17.08 -6.77
CA ILE A 133 9.77 15.97 -5.82
C ILE A 133 11.07 15.16 -5.71
N TYR A 134 11.68 14.74 -6.82
CA TYR A 134 12.93 14.00 -6.79
C TYR A 134 14.09 14.76 -6.13
N LYS A 135 14.10 16.09 -6.25
CA LYS A 135 15.13 16.93 -5.65
C LYS A 135 14.99 17.06 -4.13
N HIS A 136 13.75 17.10 -3.61
CA HIS A 136 13.46 17.43 -2.23
C HIS A 136 13.00 16.23 -1.37
N THR A 137 13.00 15.03 -1.92
CA THR A 137 12.64 13.81 -1.21
C THR A 137 13.79 12.81 -1.25
N ASN A 138 13.99 12.08 -0.15
CA ASN A 138 15.06 11.10 -0.06
C ASN A 138 14.54 9.67 -0.14
N ASN A 139 13.40 9.37 0.46
CA ASN A 139 12.83 8.03 0.56
C ASN A 139 11.42 7.97 -0.02
N GLY A 140 10.86 6.75 -0.05
CA GLY A 140 9.52 6.52 -0.61
C GLY A 140 8.41 7.24 0.14
N TYR A 141 8.46 7.37 1.48
CA TYR A 141 7.43 8.09 2.24
C TYR A 141 7.47 9.58 2.04
N ASP A 142 8.67 10.18 1.98
CA ASP A 142 8.80 11.59 1.63
C ASP A 142 8.20 11.86 0.25
N LEU A 143 8.49 10.97 -0.71
CA LEU A 143 7.94 11.09 -2.06
C LEU A 143 6.42 10.94 -2.06
N LEU A 144 5.87 9.92 -1.40
CA LEU A 144 4.41 9.73 -1.31
C LEU A 144 3.72 10.94 -0.68
N TYR A 145 4.31 11.51 0.38
CA TYR A 145 3.79 12.70 1.05
C TYR A 145 3.80 13.91 0.12
N ASP A 146 4.92 14.17 -0.56
CA ASP A 146 5.09 15.32 -1.45
C ASP A 146 4.30 15.19 -2.77
N LEU A 147 3.89 13.97 -3.15
CA LEU A 147 2.98 13.73 -4.27
C LEU A 147 1.57 14.25 -4.00
N MET A 148 1.20 14.46 -2.73
CA MET A 148 -0.13 14.95 -2.34
C MET A 148 -1.28 14.13 -2.94
N ILE A 149 -1.16 12.81 -2.86
CA ILE A 149 -2.13 11.87 -3.43
C ILE A 149 -3.50 12.11 -2.79
N PRO A 150 -4.57 12.30 -3.59
CA PRO A 150 -5.91 12.50 -3.06
C PRO A 150 -6.35 11.38 -2.11
N ASN A 151 -7.12 11.72 -1.09
CA ASN A 151 -7.74 10.77 -0.14
C ASN A 151 -6.75 9.97 0.72
N LEU A 152 -5.45 10.32 0.74
CA LEU A 152 -4.44 9.67 1.54
C LEU A 152 -3.87 10.60 2.61
N GLN A 153 -3.72 10.04 3.81
CA GLN A 153 -2.94 10.62 4.90
C GLN A 153 -1.66 9.82 5.06
N ILE A 154 -0.52 10.50 5.07
CA ILE A 154 0.79 9.86 5.11
C ILE A 154 1.55 10.37 6.33
N ASP A 155 1.72 9.50 7.30
CA ASP A 155 2.62 9.73 8.44
C ASP A 155 4.02 9.25 8.07
N ARG A 156 4.90 10.19 7.73
CA ARG A 156 6.28 9.90 7.32
C ARG A 156 7.12 9.33 8.46
N GLN A 157 6.80 9.65 9.70
CA GLN A 157 7.56 9.21 10.87
C GLN A 157 7.19 7.78 11.26
N LYS A 158 5.90 7.52 11.43
CA LYS A 158 5.40 6.18 11.75
C LYS A 158 5.37 5.26 10.53
N GLY A 159 5.49 5.84 9.30
CA GLY A 159 5.37 5.14 8.05
C GLY A 159 4.01 4.52 7.84
N ALA A 160 3.01 5.20 8.30
CA ALA A 160 1.64 4.82 8.06
C ALA A 160 1.09 5.57 6.83
N VAL A 161 0.37 4.84 6.00
CA VAL A 161 -0.45 5.38 4.93
C VAL A 161 -1.87 4.95 5.19
N THR A 162 -2.74 5.90 5.40
CA THR A 162 -4.14 5.65 5.73
C THR A 162 -5.07 6.40 4.80
N THR A 163 -6.25 5.89 4.65
CA THR A 163 -7.44 6.57 4.13
C THR A 163 -8.53 6.47 5.19
N ILE A 164 -9.69 7.07 4.96
CA ILE A 164 -10.72 7.18 6.01
C ILE A 164 -11.26 5.85 6.50
N GLY A 165 -11.28 4.85 5.67
CA GLY A 165 -11.80 3.55 6.08
C GLY A 165 -10.75 2.58 6.58
N GLY A 166 -9.45 2.90 6.53
CA GLY A 166 -8.43 1.98 7.01
C GLY A 166 -7.02 2.22 6.47
N THR A 167 -6.17 1.26 6.76
CA THR A 167 -4.77 1.27 6.33
C THR A 167 -4.65 0.93 4.85
N VAL A 168 -3.79 1.66 4.15
CA VAL A 168 -3.45 1.41 2.75
C VAL A 168 -2.35 0.36 2.67
N THR A 169 -2.57 -0.67 1.88
CA THR A 169 -1.55 -1.70 1.63
C THR A 169 -0.54 -1.19 0.60
N LEU A 170 0.74 -1.35 0.91
CA LEU A 170 1.83 -0.89 0.05
C LEU A 170 2.40 -2.03 -0.78
N TYR A 171 2.75 -1.72 -2.03
CA TYR A 171 3.38 -2.62 -2.99
C TYR A 171 4.56 -1.94 -3.66
N ILE A 172 5.58 -2.71 -4.01
CA ILE A 172 6.67 -2.30 -4.90
C ILE A 172 6.75 -3.31 -6.05
N ASP A 173 6.67 -2.82 -7.29
CA ASP A 173 6.66 -3.65 -8.51
C ASP A 173 5.63 -4.80 -8.44
N GLY A 174 4.48 -4.53 -7.84
CA GLY A 174 3.37 -5.48 -7.70
C GLY A 174 3.48 -6.46 -6.55
N ARG A 175 4.47 -6.37 -5.68
CA ARG A 175 4.62 -7.20 -4.47
C ARG A 175 4.21 -6.41 -3.24
N LYS A 176 3.45 -7.04 -2.35
CA LYS A 176 3.07 -6.45 -1.06
C LYS A 176 4.33 -6.12 -0.24
N VAL A 177 4.36 -4.92 0.34
CA VAL A 177 5.51 -4.40 1.08
C VAL A 177 5.04 -3.76 2.38
N GLU A 178 5.99 -3.56 3.30
CA GLU A 178 5.72 -2.88 4.56
C GLU A 178 6.51 -1.58 4.71
N TYR A 179 6.22 -0.88 5.80
CA TYR A 179 6.73 0.43 6.14
C TYR A 179 8.21 0.66 5.82
N ARG A 180 9.09 -0.20 6.33
CA ARG A 180 10.54 0.06 6.25
C ARG A 180 11.12 -0.07 4.86
N GLU A 181 10.46 -0.81 4.00
CA GLU A 181 10.89 -0.98 2.61
C GLU A 181 10.62 0.27 1.79
N VAL A 182 9.47 0.89 2.01
CA VAL A 182 9.13 2.16 1.37
C VAL A 182 9.99 3.27 1.97
N LYS A 183 10.27 3.25 3.28
CA LYS A 183 11.18 4.20 3.95
C LYS A 183 12.60 4.12 3.41
N GLY A 184 13.07 2.94 3.14
CA GLY A 184 14.39 2.73 2.56
C GLY A 184 14.49 2.95 1.04
N LEU A 185 13.40 3.02 0.29
CA LEU A 185 13.41 3.22 -1.17
C LEU A 185 13.79 4.66 -1.51
N LYS A 186 14.89 4.85 -2.28
CA LYS A 186 15.26 6.21 -2.73
C LYS A 186 14.23 6.75 -3.70
N SER A 187 13.84 8.01 -3.51
CA SER A 187 12.91 8.71 -4.39
C SER A 187 13.33 8.67 -5.86
N LYS A 188 14.62 8.82 -6.14
CA LYS A 188 15.19 8.81 -7.52
C LYS A 188 15.03 7.47 -8.24
N ASP A 189 14.84 6.37 -7.51
CA ASP A 189 14.66 5.04 -8.08
C ASP A 189 13.18 4.74 -8.36
N ILE A 190 12.26 5.58 -7.92
CA ILE A 190 10.83 5.47 -8.21
C ILE A 190 10.56 6.05 -9.59
N LEU A 191 9.90 5.27 -10.45
CA LEU A 191 9.49 5.71 -11.78
C LEU A 191 8.12 6.38 -11.75
N LYS A 192 7.16 5.73 -11.05
CA LYS A 192 5.79 6.19 -10.88
C LYS A 192 5.15 5.52 -9.66
N VAL A 193 4.04 6.09 -9.20
CA VAL A 193 3.19 5.53 -8.15
C VAL A 193 1.81 5.25 -8.74
N GLU A 194 1.26 4.09 -8.45
CA GLU A 194 -0.09 3.68 -8.81
C GLU A 194 -0.92 3.56 -7.53
N TYR A 195 -1.93 4.39 -7.39
CA TYR A 195 -2.84 4.37 -6.25
C TYR A 195 -4.17 3.75 -6.64
N TYR A 196 -4.51 2.64 -6.01
CA TYR A 196 -5.75 1.90 -6.15
C TYR A 196 -6.67 2.27 -4.98
N ASP A 197 -7.53 3.24 -5.20
CA ASP A 197 -8.57 3.67 -4.25
C ASP A 197 -9.66 2.59 -4.07
N VAL A 198 -9.92 1.82 -5.11
CA VAL A 198 -10.72 0.60 -5.08
C VAL A 198 -9.86 -0.56 -5.58
N PRO A 199 -9.23 -1.32 -4.68
CA PRO A 199 -8.32 -2.39 -5.05
C PRO A 199 -9.00 -3.50 -5.83
N THR A 200 -8.34 -3.96 -6.88
CA THR A 200 -8.86 -4.95 -7.80
C THR A 200 -7.80 -5.97 -8.19
N GLY A 201 -8.21 -7.12 -8.70
CA GLY A 201 -7.28 -8.18 -9.10
C GLY A 201 -6.48 -8.69 -7.90
N LYS A 202 -5.16 -8.64 -7.95
CA LYS A 202 -4.28 -9.07 -6.85
C LYS A 202 -4.38 -8.21 -5.58
N TYR A 203 -4.92 -7.00 -5.70
CA TYR A 203 -5.11 -6.07 -4.59
C TYR A 203 -6.50 -6.18 -3.95
N ALA A 204 -7.37 -7.04 -4.43
CA ALA A 204 -8.80 -7.07 -4.10
C ALA A 204 -9.15 -7.38 -2.63
N GLY A 205 -8.20 -7.85 -1.85
CA GLY A 205 -8.35 -8.05 -0.40
C GLY A 205 -7.94 -6.85 0.46
N ASP A 206 -7.41 -5.78 -0.17
CA ASP A 206 -6.97 -4.60 0.53
C ASP A 206 -8.09 -3.57 0.62
N TYR A 207 -8.02 -2.70 1.61
CA TYR A 207 -8.90 -1.53 1.72
C TYR A 207 -8.61 -0.48 0.65
N ALA A 208 -7.34 -0.15 0.48
CA ALA A 208 -6.76 0.61 -0.61
C ALA A 208 -5.31 0.16 -0.83
N SER A 209 -4.74 0.37 -2.02
CA SER A 209 -3.39 -0.09 -2.32
C SER A 209 -2.56 0.97 -3.04
N ILE A 210 -1.28 1.06 -2.69
CA ILE A 210 -0.29 1.83 -3.44
C ILE A 210 0.73 0.86 -4.01
N ASN A 211 0.97 0.92 -5.33
CA ASN A 211 2.03 0.18 -5.98
C ASN A 211 3.09 1.14 -6.52
N ILE A 212 4.27 1.10 -5.94
CA ILE A 212 5.43 1.90 -6.34
C ILE A 212 6.16 1.14 -7.43
N ILE A 213 6.22 1.72 -8.63
CA ILE A 213 6.97 1.14 -9.76
C ILE A 213 8.38 1.71 -9.76
N THR A 214 9.38 0.83 -9.77
CA THR A 214 10.79 1.20 -9.75
C THR A 214 11.44 1.18 -11.12
N ARG A 215 12.59 1.84 -11.25
CA ARG A 215 13.40 1.83 -12.48
C ARG A 215 14.15 0.49 -12.62
N PRO A 216 14.33 -0.06 -13.85
CA PRO A 216 15.02 -1.34 -14.06
C PRO A 216 16.52 -1.29 -13.66
N MET A 217 17.08 -2.40 -13.20
CA MET A 217 18.40 -2.51 -12.60
C MET A 217 19.53 -2.88 -13.55
N THR A 218 20.75 -2.47 -13.13
CA THR A 218 22.03 -2.95 -13.65
C THR A 218 22.93 -3.47 -12.51
N THR A 219 24.16 -3.82 -12.77
CA THR A 219 25.11 -4.39 -11.80
C THR A 219 25.64 -3.36 -10.80
N GLY A 220 25.69 -3.70 -9.50
CA GLY A 220 26.28 -2.86 -8.43
C GLY A 220 25.61 -3.10 -7.07
N GLY A 221 25.74 -2.14 -6.14
CA GLY A 221 25.18 -2.24 -4.81
C GLY A 221 25.07 -0.91 -4.08
N TYR A 222 24.55 -0.98 -2.86
CA TYR A 222 24.52 0.16 -1.95
C TYR A 222 24.49 -0.30 -0.49
N ILE A 223 24.89 0.61 0.39
CA ILE A 223 24.65 0.55 1.82
C ILE A 223 23.94 1.84 2.21
N SER A 224 22.81 1.72 2.91
CA SER A 224 21.99 2.83 3.36
C SER A 224 21.79 2.72 4.87
N VAL A 225 22.02 3.82 5.58
CA VAL A 225 21.68 3.98 6.99
C VAL A 225 20.74 5.15 7.15
N ASP A 226 19.75 5.03 8.00
CA ASP A 226 18.88 6.12 8.38
C ASP A 226 18.48 6.00 9.85
N GLY A 227 18.21 7.15 10.47
CA GLY A 227 17.75 7.20 11.84
C GLY A 227 16.90 8.43 12.10
N THR A 228 15.90 8.25 12.95
CA THR A 228 15.06 9.32 13.50
C THR A 228 15.12 9.27 15.01
N GLN A 229 15.36 10.40 15.66
CA GLN A 229 15.40 10.53 17.11
C GLN A 229 14.46 11.64 17.57
N GLN A 230 13.59 11.34 18.52
CA GLN A 230 12.82 12.31 19.26
C GLN A 230 13.67 12.93 20.37
N LEU A 231 13.47 14.22 20.60
CA LEU A 231 14.24 14.98 21.62
C LEU A 231 13.47 15.15 22.93
N ALA A 232 12.13 15.04 22.89
CA ALA A 232 11.29 15.27 24.05
C ALA A 232 11.18 14.04 24.99
N TYR A 233 11.33 12.84 24.44
CA TYR A 233 11.33 11.55 25.13
C TYR A 233 12.11 10.52 24.31
N GLN A 234 12.33 9.32 24.86
CA GLN A 234 13.16 8.31 24.19
C GLN A 234 12.34 7.55 23.13
N GLU A 235 12.22 8.12 21.95
CA GLU A 235 11.69 7.41 20.78
C GLU A 235 12.74 7.50 19.66
N GLY A 236 13.20 6.33 19.18
CA GLY A 236 14.18 6.24 18.10
C GLY A 236 13.85 5.12 17.14
N ASP A 237 14.13 5.34 15.85
CA ASP A 237 13.97 4.37 14.78
C ASP A 237 15.21 4.37 13.88
N TYR A 238 15.95 3.27 13.85
CA TYR A 238 17.25 3.16 13.19
C TYR A 238 17.25 1.98 12.22
N ASN A 239 17.74 2.20 11.00
CA ASN A 239 17.67 1.22 9.93
C ASN A 239 18.98 1.12 9.17
N LEU A 240 19.28 -0.10 8.73
CA LEU A 240 20.38 -0.46 7.84
C LEU A 240 19.83 -1.28 6.67
N ALA A 241 20.29 -0.98 5.48
CA ALA A 241 20.04 -1.81 4.30
C ALA A 241 21.33 -1.94 3.49
N ALA A 242 21.66 -3.17 3.09
CA ALA A 242 22.79 -3.45 2.21
C ALA A 242 22.33 -4.33 1.07
N LYS A 243 22.65 -3.93 -0.16
CA LYS A 243 22.27 -4.64 -1.39
C LYS A 243 23.46 -4.87 -2.30
N VAL A 244 23.50 -6.06 -2.90
CA VAL A 244 24.37 -6.41 -4.02
C VAL A 244 23.51 -6.98 -5.14
N ALA A 245 23.68 -6.47 -6.35
CA ALA A 245 23.02 -6.97 -7.55
C ALA A 245 24.06 -7.39 -8.60
N HIS A 246 23.84 -8.54 -9.19
CA HIS A 246 24.63 -9.04 -10.30
C HIS A 246 23.74 -9.68 -11.36
N GLY A 247 23.77 -9.14 -12.57
CA GLY A 247 22.91 -9.59 -13.66
C GLY A 247 21.43 -9.49 -13.31
N SER A 248 20.74 -10.64 -13.34
CA SER A 248 19.30 -10.73 -13.06
C SER A 248 18.93 -10.97 -11.60
N THR A 249 19.93 -11.16 -10.72
CA THR A 249 19.69 -11.52 -9.31
C THR A 249 20.25 -10.45 -8.39
N SER A 250 19.51 -10.16 -7.33
CA SER A 250 19.94 -9.28 -6.25
C SER A 250 19.72 -9.91 -4.87
N PHE A 251 20.65 -9.64 -3.97
CA PHE A 251 20.60 -9.99 -2.56
C PHE A 251 20.51 -8.71 -1.75
N THR A 252 19.58 -8.67 -0.81
CA THR A 252 19.42 -7.51 0.07
C THR A 252 19.25 -7.99 1.49
N ILE A 253 20.03 -7.41 2.40
CA ILE A 253 19.89 -7.59 3.83
C ILE A 253 19.32 -6.29 4.41
N PHE A 254 18.36 -6.42 5.31
CA PHE A 254 17.79 -5.34 6.11
C PHE A 254 17.95 -5.67 7.57
N GLY A 255 18.23 -4.64 8.37
CA GLY A 255 18.21 -4.72 9.82
C GLY A 255 17.69 -3.42 10.40
N GLY A 256 17.10 -3.46 11.57
CA GLY A 256 16.68 -2.26 12.25
C GLY A 256 16.27 -2.48 13.69
N TYR A 257 16.22 -1.38 14.40
CA TYR A 257 15.88 -1.27 15.80
C TYR A 257 14.97 -0.06 16.04
N ASN A 258 13.87 -0.31 16.71
CA ASN A 258 12.95 0.73 17.16
C ASN A 258 12.85 0.66 18.69
N ARG A 259 12.93 1.80 19.33
CA ARG A 259 12.80 1.95 20.77
C ARG A 259 11.81 3.05 21.11
N LEU A 260 10.94 2.76 22.07
CA LEU A 260 10.02 3.72 22.66
C LEU A 260 10.08 3.57 24.19
N HIS A 261 10.32 4.68 24.88
CA HIS A 261 10.31 4.74 26.34
C HIS A 261 9.81 6.12 26.78
N TYR A 262 8.69 6.15 27.45
CA TYR A 262 8.08 7.37 27.98
C TYR A 262 7.27 7.07 29.25
N ASP A 263 6.97 8.14 29.98
CA ASP A 263 6.01 8.07 31.07
C ASP A 263 4.63 7.74 30.50
N ALA A 264 3.93 6.77 31.07
CA ALA A 264 2.61 6.37 30.59
C ALA A 264 1.62 7.53 30.64
N ASP A 265 0.62 7.47 29.80
CA ASP A 265 -0.42 8.48 29.73
C ASP A 265 -1.14 8.59 31.07
N LYS A 266 -1.50 9.82 31.45
CA LYS A 266 -2.36 10.04 32.62
C LYS A 266 -3.79 9.70 32.23
N ILE A 267 -4.44 8.86 33.03
CA ILE A 267 -5.79 8.37 32.81
C ILE A 267 -6.67 8.83 33.96
N GLU A 268 -7.78 9.48 33.65
CA GLU A 268 -8.86 9.78 34.58
C GLU A 268 -10.11 9.11 34.01
N ARG A 269 -10.74 8.24 34.81
CA ARG A 269 -11.88 7.45 34.34
C ARG A 269 -12.99 7.47 35.38
N GLU A 270 -14.22 7.70 34.91
CA GLU A 270 -15.45 7.55 35.65
C GLU A 270 -16.23 6.38 35.09
N GLU A 271 -16.75 5.53 35.97
CA GLU A 271 -17.48 4.31 35.61
C GLU A 271 -18.74 4.18 36.44
N PHE A 272 -19.84 3.77 35.82
CA PHE A 272 -21.12 3.50 36.40
C PHE A 272 -21.59 2.12 35.97
N PHE A 273 -21.78 1.22 36.96
CA PHE A 273 -22.26 -0.13 36.75
C PHE A 273 -23.72 -0.19 37.24
N HIS A 274 -24.61 -0.64 36.37
CA HIS A 274 -26.05 -0.80 36.63
C HIS A 274 -26.33 -2.30 36.69
N PHE A 275 -26.01 -2.92 37.83
CA PHE A 275 -26.30 -4.32 38.09
C PHE A 275 -27.70 -4.49 38.59
N ASP A 276 -28.31 -5.68 38.40
CA ASP A 276 -29.70 -5.96 38.76
C ASP A 276 -30.00 -5.64 40.21
N ASN A 277 -29.04 -5.88 41.13
CA ASN A 277 -29.19 -5.73 42.56
C ASN A 277 -28.38 -4.57 43.16
N ASN A 278 -27.56 -3.89 42.38
CA ASN A 278 -26.63 -2.90 42.93
C ASN A 278 -26.18 -1.88 41.87
N GLU A 279 -26.14 -0.62 42.26
CA GLU A 279 -25.52 0.44 41.46
C GLU A 279 -24.16 0.79 42.04
N ILE A 280 -23.11 0.67 41.22
CA ILE A 280 -21.74 0.96 41.63
C ILE A 280 -21.21 2.11 40.76
N SER A 281 -20.76 3.17 41.41
CA SER A 281 -19.96 4.20 40.76
C SER A 281 -18.53 4.16 41.27
N ARG A 282 -17.57 4.33 40.35
CA ARG A 282 -16.19 4.45 40.76
C ARG A 282 -15.45 5.44 39.89
N SER A 283 -14.43 6.09 40.41
CA SER A 283 -13.53 6.95 39.72
C SER A 283 -12.09 6.43 39.87
N TYR A 284 -11.32 6.53 38.81
CA TYR A 284 -9.92 6.15 38.77
C TYR A 284 -9.09 7.33 38.28
N SER A 285 -7.95 7.61 38.92
CA SER A 285 -6.97 8.59 38.47
C SER A 285 -5.56 8.01 38.57
N SER A 286 -4.88 7.91 37.47
CA SER A 286 -3.48 7.51 37.46
C SER A 286 -2.57 8.70 37.86
N TYR A 287 -1.51 8.41 38.58
CA TYR A 287 -0.52 9.42 39.01
C TYR A 287 0.88 9.12 38.52
N GLU A 288 1.18 7.88 38.15
CA GLU A 288 2.47 7.44 37.67
C GLU A 288 2.32 6.27 36.68
N GLY A 289 3.18 6.22 35.70
CA GLY A 289 3.24 5.10 34.79
C GLY A 289 4.47 5.12 33.92
N VAL A 290 4.80 3.97 33.34
CA VAL A 290 5.93 3.82 32.40
C VAL A 290 5.56 2.87 31.27
N ASN A 291 5.92 3.23 30.05
CA ASN A 291 5.78 2.38 28.88
C ASN A 291 7.12 2.23 28.16
N LYS A 292 7.55 0.97 27.96
CA LYS A 292 8.77 0.64 27.21
C LYS A 292 8.43 -0.39 26.14
N GLN A 293 8.84 -0.10 24.90
CA GLN A 293 8.69 -1.01 23.78
C GLN A 293 9.99 -1.03 22.99
N ASN A 294 10.39 -2.23 22.57
CA ASN A 294 11.53 -2.44 21.68
C ASN A 294 11.07 -3.34 20.52
N GLN A 295 11.62 -3.09 19.33
CA GLN A 295 11.40 -3.94 18.19
C GLN A 295 12.68 -4.06 17.36
N GLU A 296 13.06 -5.26 17.06
CA GLU A 296 14.23 -5.62 16.28
C GLU A 296 13.78 -6.46 15.09
N TYR A 297 14.47 -6.32 13.97
CA TYR A 297 14.24 -7.17 12.83
C TYR A 297 15.49 -7.37 12.00
N VAL A 298 15.52 -8.52 11.35
CA VAL A 298 16.48 -8.85 10.30
C VAL A 298 15.74 -9.54 9.16
N GLN A 299 16.07 -9.20 7.92
CA GLN A 299 15.48 -9.84 6.73
C GLN A 299 16.54 -10.03 5.66
N LEU A 300 16.60 -11.25 5.12
CA LEU A 300 17.30 -11.57 3.88
C LEU A 300 16.30 -11.68 2.73
N ASN A 301 16.71 -11.20 1.60
CA ASN A 301 15.88 -11.06 0.44
C ASN A 301 16.64 -11.37 -0.83
N ILE A 302 16.16 -12.33 -1.62
CA ILE A 302 16.70 -12.73 -2.92
C ILE A 302 15.66 -12.41 -3.99
N LEU A 303 16.03 -11.65 -5.01
CA LEU A 303 15.19 -11.35 -6.16
C LEU A 303 15.89 -11.72 -7.44
N THR A 304 15.26 -12.59 -8.22
CA THR A 304 15.65 -12.88 -9.60
C THR A 304 14.58 -12.36 -10.54
N LYS A 305 14.96 -11.47 -11.48
CA LYS A 305 14.07 -10.89 -12.48
C LYS A 305 14.64 -11.11 -13.87
N LYS A 306 13.97 -11.91 -14.69
CA LYS A 306 14.28 -12.13 -16.10
C LYS A 306 13.08 -11.70 -16.96
N LYS A 307 13.26 -11.70 -18.31
CA LYS A 307 12.24 -11.23 -19.25
C LYS A 307 10.88 -11.94 -19.06
N LYS A 308 10.88 -13.25 -18.76
CA LYS A 308 9.66 -14.06 -18.65
C LYS A 308 9.26 -14.41 -17.22
N TYR A 309 10.07 -14.12 -16.23
CA TYR A 309 9.71 -14.43 -14.85
C TYR A 309 10.39 -13.53 -13.82
N MET A 310 9.73 -13.40 -12.70
CA MET A 310 10.25 -12.80 -11.48
C MET A 310 10.01 -13.76 -10.31
N LEU A 311 11.09 -14.10 -9.58
CA LEU A 311 11.06 -14.91 -8.38
C LEU A 311 11.58 -14.09 -7.21
N SER A 312 10.92 -14.21 -6.07
CA SER A 312 11.31 -13.52 -4.84
C SER A 312 11.22 -14.45 -3.65
N GLU A 313 12.31 -14.56 -2.93
CA GLU A 313 12.44 -15.37 -1.72
C GLU A 313 12.78 -14.42 -0.55
N LYS A 314 12.08 -14.55 0.57
CA LYS A 314 12.30 -13.74 1.78
C LYS A 314 12.33 -14.61 3.01
N LEU A 315 13.36 -14.41 3.82
CA LEU A 315 13.45 -14.92 5.16
C LEU A 315 13.53 -13.74 6.12
N SER A 316 12.60 -13.62 7.05
CA SER A 316 12.58 -12.54 8.04
C SER A 316 12.43 -13.07 9.45
N LEU A 317 13.00 -12.34 10.39
CA LEU A 317 12.87 -12.55 11.82
C LEU A 317 12.53 -11.21 12.46
N VAL A 318 11.43 -11.17 13.19
CA VAL A 318 11.00 -10.02 13.97
C VAL A 318 10.93 -10.42 15.43
N ARG A 319 11.56 -9.61 16.29
CA ARG A 319 11.41 -9.67 17.74
C ARG A 319 10.74 -8.36 18.20
N LYS A 320 9.66 -8.49 18.95
CA LYS A 320 8.98 -7.34 19.56
C LYS A 320 8.78 -7.63 21.04
N GLU A 321 9.12 -6.68 21.87
CA GLU A 321 8.88 -6.79 23.31
C GLU A 321 8.31 -5.49 23.88
N ASN A 322 7.43 -5.65 24.83
CA ASN A 322 7.00 -4.60 25.73
C ASN A 322 7.38 -5.09 27.14
N PRO A 323 8.62 -4.79 27.62
CA PRO A 323 9.10 -5.33 28.88
C PRO A 323 8.36 -4.74 30.07
N ILE A 324 7.73 -3.57 29.95
CA ILE A 324 6.89 -2.97 30.96
C ILE A 324 5.94 -1.95 30.34
N ASN A 325 4.68 -2.09 30.68
CA ASN A 325 3.61 -1.09 30.54
C ASN A 325 2.86 -1.08 31.86
N GLN A 326 3.24 -0.17 32.75
CA GLN A 326 2.73 -0.09 34.11
C GLN A 326 2.04 1.25 34.32
N THR A 327 0.92 1.19 35.03
CA THR A 327 0.17 2.37 35.47
C THR A 327 -0.22 2.19 36.93
N ASN A 328 0.14 3.18 37.74
CA ASN A 328 -0.24 3.29 39.13
C ASN A 328 -1.30 4.37 39.30
N GLY A 329 -2.33 4.12 40.06
CA GLY A 329 -3.41 5.08 40.27
C GLY A 329 -4.17 4.85 41.59
N ILE A 330 -5.17 5.67 41.79
CA ILE A 330 -6.08 5.61 42.91
C ILE A 330 -7.47 5.33 42.36
N LEU A 331 -8.11 4.30 42.91
CA LEU A 331 -9.49 3.93 42.63
C LEU A 331 -10.34 4.32 43.84
N PHE A 332 -11.41 5.08 43.63
CA PHE A 332 -12.43 5.36 44.60
C PHE A 332 -13.73 4.71 44.13
N ALA A 333 -14.38 3.95 45.02
CA ALA A 333 -15.68 3.35 44.76
C ALA A 333 -16.69 3.80 45.83
N ASN A 334 -17.91 4.15 45.42
CA ASN A 334 -18.99 4.58 46.34
C ASN A 334 -19.37 3.52 47.37
N THR A 335 -19.24 2.24 47.01
CA THR A 335 -19.54 1.10 47.89
C THR A 335 -18.57 0.94 49.06
N ALA A 336 -17.33 1.35 48.88
CA ALA A 336 -16.27 1.23 49.88
C ALA A 336 -16.06 2.51 50.69
N GLN A 337 -16.48 3.68 50.16
CA GLN A 337 -16.23 5.04 50.70
C GLN A 337 -14.75 5.32 51.00
N THR A 338 -13.84 4.53 50.44
CA THR A 338 -12.40 4.61 50.65
C THR A 338 -11.70 4.59 49.30
N SER A 339 -10.54 5.26 49.25
CA SER A 339 -9.67 5.21 48.09
C SER A 339 -8.66 4.07 48.23
N THR A 340 -8.51 3.28 47.20
CA THR A 340 -7.53 2.17 47.17
C THR A 340 -6.46 2.43 46.10
N ALA A 341 -5.19 2.10 46.41
CA ALA A 341 -4.11 2.15 45.44
C ALA A 341 -4.23 0.98 44.48
N GLN A 342 -4.10 1.27 43.20
CA GLN A 342 -4.17 0.31 42.10
C GLN A 342 -2.90 0.31 41.30
N CYS A 343 -2.39 -0.87 40.95
CA CYS A 343 -1.29 -1.06 40.00
C CYS A 343 -1.71 -2.04 38.93
N SER A 344 -1.55 -1.64 37.68
CA SER A 344 -1.72 -2.52 36.51
C SER A 344 -0.41 -2.60 35.74
N THR A 345 0.04 -3.80 35.44
CA THR A 345 1.28 -4.03 34.67
C THR A 345 1.04 -5.06 33.59
N ASN A 346 1.36 -4.67 32.35
CA ASN A 346 1.31 -5.56 31.21
C ASN A 346 2.71 -5.72 30.61
N THR A 347 3.07 -6.96 30.29
CA THR A 347 4.28 -7.24 29.52
C THR A 347 3.95 -8.11 28.32
N SER A 348 4.70 -7.96 27.23
CA SER A 348 4.54 -8.85 26.08
C SER A 348 5.88 -9.09 25.39
N TYR A 349 5.98 -10.27 24.78
CA TYR A 349 7.13 -10.69 23.97
C TYR A 349 6.61 -11.47 22.78
N SER A 350 7.21 -11.25 21.62
CA SER A 350 6.92 -12.00 20.39
C SER A 350 8.18 -12.20 19.58
N LEU A 351 8.40 -13.42 19.11
CA LEU A 351 9.46 -13.78 18.16
C LEU A 351 8.81 -14.47 16.98
N MET A 352 9.05 -13.96 15.76
CA MET A 352 8.29 -14.37 14.59
C MET A 352 9.18 -14.53 13.35
N PRO A 353 9.75 -15.73 13.12
CA PRO A 353 10.32 -16.10 11.83
C PRO A 353 9.25 -16.29 10.77
N ARG A 354 9.54 -15.83 9.54
CA ARG A 354 8.66 -15.97 8.38
C ARG A 354 9.46 -16.26 7.12
N LEU A 355 8.98 -17.20 6.32
CA LEU A 355 9.41 -17.46 4.95
C LEU A 355 8.31 -17.02 3.99
N SER A 356 8.67 -16.32 2.92
CA SER A 356 7.73 -15.95 1.86
C SER A 356 8.38 -16.15 0.49
N LEU A 357 7.63 -16.79 -0.40
CA LEU A 357 8.00 -17.08 -1.77
C LEU A 357 6.98 -16.40 -2.69
N TYR A 358 7.45 -15.75 -3.73
CA TYR A 358 6.60 -15.13 -4.74
C TYR A 358 7.16 -15.39 -6.13
N GLY A 359 6.29 -15.77 -7.05
CA GLY A 359 6.62 -15.98 -8.45
C GLY A 359 5.59 -15.34 -9.37
N ASN A 360 6.07 -14.67 -10.41
CA ASN A 360 5.24 -14.22 -11.53
C ASN A 360 5.94 -14.70 -12.81
N ILE A 361 5.23 -15.49 -13.61
CA ILE A 361 5.80 -16.23 -14.74
C ILE A 361 4.91 -15.99 -15.96
N ASP A 362 5.49 -15.44 -17.02
CA ASP A 362 4.85 -15.35 -18.34
C ASP A 362 5.02 -16.70 -19.05
N VAL A 363 3.95 -17.52 -19.07
CA VAL A 363 3.92 -18.82 -19.74
C VAL A 363 4.02 -18.61 -21.25
N THR A 364 3.27 -17.64 -21.77
CA THR A 364 3.33 -17.13 -23.12
C THR A 364 3.18 -15.60 -23.11
N ASP A 365 3.23 -14.95 -24.26
CA ASP A 365 2.97 -13.50 -24.35
C ASP A 365 1.53 -13.11 -23.97
N LYS A 366 0.63 -14.08 -23.85
CA LYS A 366 -0.80 -13.89 -23.53
C LYS A 366 -1.25 -14.61 -22.27
N GLN A 367 -0.39 -15.39 -21.65
CA GLN A 367 -0.73 -16.20 -20.48
C GLN A 367 0.31 -16.04 -19.39
N TYR A 368 -0.13 -15.86 -18.16
CA TYR A 368 0.74 -15.70 -17.01
C TYR A 368 0.21 -16.45 -15.79
N VAL A 369 1.14 -16.82 -14.92
CA VAL A 369 0.87 -17.42 -13.62
C VAL A 369 1.52 -16.56 -12.54
N GLU A 370 0.78 -16.25 -11.50
CA GLU A 370 1.25 -15.58 -10.28
C GLU A 370 1.02 -16.51 -9.10
N LEU A 371 2.07 -16.76 -8.32
CA LEU A 371 2.03 -17.64 -7.14
C LEU A 371 2.63 -16.90 -5.95
N SER A 372 2.02 -17.07 -4.79
CA SER A 372 2.55 -16.61 -3.50
C SER A 372 2.33 -17.68 -2.45
N LEU A 373 3.39 -17.98 -1.70
CA LEU A 373 3.35 -18.90 -0.56
C LEU A 373 4.07 -18.24 0.61
N SER A 374 3.48 -18.26 1.80
CA SER A 374 4.18 -17.82 3.00
C SER A 374 3.83 -18.70 4.20
N GLY A 375 4.85 -18.93 5.03
CA GLY A 375 4.74 -19.62 6.30
C GLY A 375 5.27 -18.73 7.42
N THR A 376 4.57 -18.70 8.55
CA THR A 376 4.95 -17.94 9.75
C THR A 376 4.84 -18.87 10.95
N TYR A 377 5.86 -18.84 11.80
CA TYR A 377 5.80 -19.33 13.17
C TYR A 377 5.86 -18.13 14.10
N GLY A 378 5.12 -18.14 15.18
CA GLY A 378 5.13 -17.11 16.22
C GLY A 378 5.24 -17.73 17.60
N ARG A 379 6.18 -17.25 18.41
CA ARG A 379 6.24 -17.55 19.84
C ARG A 379 5.91 -16.30 20.61
N ASN A 380 4.73 -16.29 21.25
CA ASN A 380 4.21 -15.14 21.97
C ASN A 380 4.15 -15.42 23.47
N LYS A 381 4.42 -14.39 24.26
CA LYS A 381 4.18 -14.39 25.72
C LYS A 381 3.46 -13.11 26.06
N TYR A 382 2.53 -13.20 26.99
CA TYR A 382 1.82 -12.05 27.55
C TYR A 382 1.69 -12.28 29.05
N SER A 383 1.84 -11.23 29.84
CA SER A 383 1.54 -11.25 31.25
C SER A 383 0.74 -10.00 31.61
N ASN A 384 -0.32 -10.18 32.35
CA ASN A 384 -1.14 -9.14 32.93
C ASN A 384 -1.18 -9.32 34.43
N MET A 385 -0.74 -8.33 35.16
CA MET A 385 -0.83 -8.27 36.62
C MET A 385 -1.69 -7.07 37.00
N TYR A 386 -2.69 -7.30 37.81
CA TYR A 386 -3.50 -6.28 38.44
C TYR A 386 -3.43 -6.46 39.94
N LYS A 387 -3.27 -5.39 40.70
CA LYS A 387 -3.18 -5.41 42.15
C LYS A 387 -3.85 -4.18 42.74
N ASP A 388 -4.77 -4.44 43.68
CA ASP A 388 -5.32 -3.47 44.63
C ASP A 388 -5.37 -4.09 46.04
N GLU A 389 -6.11 -3.49 46.97
CA GLU A 389 -6.24 -4.02 48.34
C GLU A 389 -7.05 -5.32 48.40
N LYS A 390 -7.97 -5.53 47.46
CA LYS A 390 -8.95 -6.66 47.48
C LYS A 390 -8.54 -7.78 46.53
N LEU A 391 -7.86 -7.43 45.44
CA LEU A 391 -7.59 -8.33 44.35
C LEU A 391 -6.12 -8.28 43.96
N ASN A 392 -5.51 -9.44 43.78
CA ASN A 392 -4.20 -9.59 43.20
C ASN A 392 -4.26 -10.68 42.14
N THR A 393 -4.24 -10.29 40.88
CA THR A 393 -4.26 -11.23 39.74
C THR A 393 -2.93 -11.22 39.00
N ASN A 394 -2.56 -12.39 38.52
CA ASN A 394 -1.41 -12.54 37.62
C ASN A 394 -1.77 -13.60 36.58
N THR A 395 -2.03 -13.16 35.36
CA THR A 395 -2.30 -14.04 34.23
C THR A 395 -1.09 -14.06 33.30
N ILE A 396 -0.53 -15.22 33.06
CA ILE A 396 0.58 -15.44 32.13
C ILE A 396 0.07 -16.30 30.99
N VAL A 397 0.26 -15.84 29.75
CA VAL A 397 -0.12 -16.59 28.55
C VAL A 397 1.11 -16.90 27.73
N LYS A 398 1.29 -18.17 27.35
CA LYS A 398 2.27 -18.61 26.34
C LYS A 398 1.49 -19.10 25.13
N GLU A 399 1.90 -18.67 23.96
CA GLU A 399 1.25 -19.02 22.71
C GLU A 399 2.24 -19.42 21.66
N ASP A 400 1.97 -20.54 20.99
CA ASP A 400 2.58 -20.91 19.71
C ASP A 400 1.56 -20.69 18.60
N TYR A 401 1.96 -19.90 17.60
CA TYR A 401 1.16 -19.49 16.44
C TYR A 401 1.78 -20.00 15.16
N TYR A 402 1.00 -20.62 14.30
CA TYR A 402 1.40 -21.09 12.98
C TYR A 402 0.45 -20.55 11.93
N SER A 403 0.97 -20.04 10.81
CA SER A 403 0.13 -19.74 9.66
C SER A 403 0.80 -20.13 8.36
N ALA A 404 -0.01 -20.57 7.41
CA ALA A 404 0.38 -20.79 6.03
C ALA A 404 -0.60 -20.10 5.12
N ASN A 405 -0.10 -19.32 4.14
CA ASN A 405 -0.91 -18.62 3.16
C ASN A 405 -0.48 -19.04 1.76
N PHE A 406 -1.43 -19.36 0.93
CA PHE A 406 -1.26 -19.66 -0.49
C PHE A 406 -2.16 -18.76 -1.33
N TYR A 407 -1.62 -18.25 -2.43
CA TYR A 407 -2.37 -17.57 -3.48
C TYR A 407 -1.84 -17.97 -4.84
N GLY A 408 -2.74 -18.29 -5.76
CA GLY A 408 -2.45 -18.60 -7.15
C GLY A 408 -3.39 -17.86 -8.09
N LYS A 409 -2.85 -17.34 -9.18
CA LYS A 409 -3.62 -16.73 -10.27
C LYS A 409 -3.09 -17.23 -11.60
N TYR A 410 -4.01 -17.63 -12.47
CA TYR A 410 -3.73 -17.90 -13.88
C TYR A 410 -4.54 -16.91 -14.73
N GLY A 411 -3.87 -16.19 -15.63
CA GLY A 411 -4.48 -15.16 -16.46
C GLY A 411 -4.23 -15.36 -17.95
N ILE A 412 -5.26 -15.06 -18.75
CA ILE A 412 -5.26 -15.08 -20.21
C ILE A 412 -5.62 -13.68 -20.70
N ILE A 413 -4.80 -13.12 -21.60
CA ILE A 413 -5.00 -11.83 -22.24
C ILE A 413 -5.49 -12.05 -23.67
N PHE A 414 -6.67 -11.49 -23.98
CA PHE A 414 -7.29 -11.51 -25.30
C PHE A 414 -6.96 -10.20 -26.07
N PRO A 415 -7.28 -10.15 -27.37
CA PRO A 415 -7.23 -8.91 -28.14
C PRO A 415 -8.02 -7.77 -27.46
N HIS A 416 -7.67 -6.51 -27.77
CA HIS A 416 -8.32 -5.31 -27.25
C HIS A 416 -8.25 -5.15 -25.72
N LYS A 417 -7.22 -5.77 -25.07
CA LYS A 417 -6.99 -5.72 -23.60
C LYS A 417 -8.09 -6.40 -22.75
N ASN A 418 -8.92 -7.23 -23.35
CA ASN A 418 -9.83 -8.09 -22.60
C ASN A 418 -9.02 -9.18 -21.88
N SER A 419 -9.50 -9.67 -20.76
CA SER A 419 -8.79 -10.72 -20.02
C SER A 419 -9.75 -11.61 -19.24
N LEU A 420 -9.32 -12.85 -19.05
CA LEU A 420 -9.94 -13.81 -18.15
C LEU A 420 -8.87 -14.30 -17.17
N SER A 421 -9.20 -14.38 -15.90
CA SER A 421 -8.29 -14.95 -14.92
C SER A 421 -9.01 -15.76 -13.85
N PHE A 422 -8.31 -16.79 -13.37
CA PHE A 422 -8.75 -17.70 -12.31
C PHE A 422 -7.89 -17.45 -11.09
N HIS A 423 -8.51 -17.30 -9.94
CA HIS A 423 -7.86 -16.99 -8.68
C HIS A 423 -8.21 -18.06 -7.65
N LEU A 424 -7.21 -18.56 -6.95
CA LEU A 424 -7.36 -19.48 -5.83
C LEU A 424 -6.54 -18.96 -4.67
N GLY A 425 -7.06 -19.06 -3.47
CA GLY A 425 -6.30 -18.73 -2.27
C GLY A 425 -6.74 -19.54 -1.07
N SER A 426 -5.83 -19.73 -0.14
CA SER A 426 -6.11 -20.38 1.14
C SER A 426 -5.21 -19.79 2.23
N VAL A 427 -5.79 -19.55 3.39
CA VAL A 427 -5.12 -19.12 4.60
C VAL A 427 -5.42 -20.16 5.67
N TYR A 428 -4.39 -20.74 6.24
CA TYR A 428 -4.48 -21.64 7.38
C TYR A 428 -3.82 -21.01 8.60
N MET A 429 -4.48 -21.08 9.76
CA MET A 429 -3.97 -20.61 11.05
C MET A 429 -4.20 -21.69 12.11
N ASN A 430 -3.22 -21.83 13.00
CA ASN A 430 -3.28 -22.72 14.16
C ASN A 430 -2.63 -22.01 15.35
N THR A 431 -3.31 -21.97 16.48
CA THR A 431 -2.87 -21.27 17.68
C THR A 431 -3.08 -22.15 18.90
N MET A 432 -2.03 -22.31 19.69
CA MET A 432 -2.06 -23.05 20.96
C MET A 432 -1.65 -22.10 22.08
N SER A 433 -2.55 -21.80 22.99
CA SER A 433 -2.36 -20.82 24.08
C SER A 433 -2.57 -21.46 25.43
N GLN A 434 -1.56 -21.38 26.29
CA GLN A 434 -1.62 -21.83 27.68
C GLN A 434 -1.74 -20.62 28.60
N TYR A 435 -2.84 -20.54 29.34
CA TYR A 435 -3.12 -19.57 30.40
C TYR A 435 -2.70 -20.18 31.73
N MET A 436 -2.00 -19.41 32.55
CA MET A 436 -1.45 -19.81 33.83
C MET A 436 -1.59 -18.68 34.85
N GLY A 437 -1.61 -19.03 36.14
CA GLY A 437 -1.65 -18.07 37.23
C GLY A 437 -3.04 -17.99 37.85
N THR A 438 -3.65 -16.81 37.95
CA THR A 438 -4.97 -16.65 38.59
C THR A 438 -6.08 -17.35 37.80
N TYR A 439 -5.94 -17.45 36.50
CA TYR A 439 -6.81 -18.21 35.60
C TYR A 439 -5.99 -19.23 34.83
N GLU A 440 -6.41 -20.48 34.82
CA GLU A 440 -5.75 -21.57 34.14
C GLU A 440 -6.63 -22.13 33.03
N ALA A 441 -6.13 -22.13 31.81
CA ALA A 441 -6.83 -22.71 30.66
C ALA A 441 -5.84 -23.11 29.58
N TRP A 442 -6.25 -24.02 28.73
CA TRP A 442 -5.54 -24.36 27.51
C TRP A 442 -6.51 -24.17 26.33
N GLN A 443 -6.15 -23.29 25.41
CA GLN A 443 -6.90 -22.98 24.21
C GLN A 443 -6.19 -23.48 22.98
N HIS A 444 -6.90 -24.18 22.10
CA HIS A 444 -6.40 -24.58 20.81
C HIS A 444 -7.44 -24.18 19.75
N GLN A 445 -7.01 -23.33 18.83
CA GLN A 445 -7.86 -22.82 17.76
C GLN A 445 -7.19 -23.05 16.44
N TRP A 446 -7.93 -23.54 15.45
CA TRP A 446 -7.47 -23.55 14.08
C TRP A 446 -8.55 -23.06 13.11
N SER A 447 -8.13 -22.43 12.05
CA SER A 447 -9.03 -21.96 11.01
C SER A 447 -8.41 -22.15 9.63
N SER A 448 -9.27 -22.34 8.64
CA SER A 448 -8.91 -22.38 7.25
C SER A 448 -9.92 -21.55 6.46
N GLN A 449 -9.43 -20.59 5.71
CA GLN A 449 -10.21 -19.81 4.77
C GLN A 449 -9.70 -20.06 3.37
N SER A 450 -10.55 -20.57 2.50
CA SER A 450 -10.22 -20.80 1.10
C SER A 450 -11.20 -20.04 0.21
N TYR A 451 -10.74 -19.55 -0.95
CA TYR A 451 -11.58 -18.83 -1.90
C TYR A 451 -11.18 -19.12 -3.34
N ALA A 452 -12.16 -19.03 -4.23
CA ALA A 452 -11.97 -19.13 -5.66
C ALA A 452 -12.78 -18.04 -6.38
N PHE A 453 -12.16 -17.40 -7.38
CA PHE A 453 -12.81 -16.40 -8.22
C PHE A 453 -12.50 -16.62 -9.69
N VAL A 454 -13.44 -16.22 -10.53
CA VAL A 454 -13.24 -16.05 -11.98
C VAL A 454 -13.39 -14.55 -12.28
N GLU A 455 -12.38 -13.93 -12.85
CA GLU A 455 -12.41 -12.51 -13.20
C GLU A 455 -12.42 -12.36 -14.72
N TYR A 456 -13.41 -11.66 -15.25
CA TYR A 456 -13.51 -11.27 -16.65
C TYR A 456 -13.46 -9.76 -16.77
N VAL A 457 -12.60 -9.26 -17.67
CA VAL A 457 -12.46 -7.83 -17.99
C VAL A 457 -12.79 -7.61 -19.44
N GLN A 458 -13.78 -6.74 -19.71
CA GLN A 458 -14.18 -6.28 -21.03
C GLN A 458 -13.89 -4.79 -21.15
N GLN A 459 -13.16 -4.39 -22.20
CA GLN A 459 -12.93 -2.98 -22.52
C GLN A 459 -13.59 -2.64 -23.87
N PHE A 460 -14.38 -1.56 -23.89
CA PHE A 460 -15.01 -1.05 -25.10
C PHE A 460 -15.13 0.47 -25.06
N ASN A 461 -14.48 1.12 -26.03
CA ASN A 461 -14.44 2.58 -26.16
C ASN A 461 -14.04 3.28 -24.83
N LYS A 462 -14.95 4.10 -24.29
CA LYS A 462 -14.77 4.89 -23.05
C LYS A 462 -15.15 4.11 -21.78
N TRP A 463 -15.59 2.86 -21.92
CA TRP A 463 -16.09 2.02 -20.84
C TRP A 463 -15.17 0.82 -20.62
N ARG A 464 -15.10 0.41 -19.36
CA ARG A 464 -14.52 -0.87 -18.96
C ARG A 464 -15.40 -1.51 -17.91
N LEU A 465 -15.77 -2.74 -18.17
CA LEU A 465 -16.49 -3.59 -17.24
C LEU A 465 -15.52 -4.64 -16.69
N ARG A 466 -15.51 -4.80 -15.39
CA ARG A 466 -14.86 -5.92 -14.70
C ARG A 466 -15.89 -6.65 -13.87
N LEU A 467 -15.99 -7.95 -14.05
CA LEU A 467 -16.87 -8.85 -13.33
C LEU A 467 -16.03 -9.95 -12.69
N LYS A 468 -16.16 -10.16 -11.39
CA LYS A 468 -15.38 -11.15 -10.63
C LYS A 468 -16.27 -11.87 -9.62
N PRO A 469 -17.14 -12.83 -10.09
CA PRO A 469 -17.86 -13.74 -9.21
C PRO A 469 -16.91 -14.75 -8.58
N GLY A 470 -17.29 -15.25 -7.41
CA GLY A 470 -16.52 -16.27 -6.71
C GLY A 470 -17.26 -16.82 -5.49
N ALA A 471 -16.55 -17.61 -4.73
CA ALA A 471 -17.01 -18.13 -3.45
C ALA A 471 -15.87 -18.25 -2.46
N SER A 472 -16.17 -18.19 -1.20
CA SER A 472 -15.26 -18.50 -0.10
C SER A 472 -15.82 -19.61 0.78
N ALA A 473 -14.92 -20.41 1.33
CA ALA A 473 -15.19 -21.44 2.33
C ALA A 473 -14.40 -21.07 3.59
N LEU A 474 -15.08 -20.96 4.71
CA LEU A 474 -14.47 -20.80 6.01
C LEU A 474 -14.72 -22.05 6.83
N TYR A 475 -13.68 -22.52 7.48
CA TYR A 475 -13.74 -23.52 8.54
C TYR A 475 -12.96 -22.99 9.73
N TYR A 476 -13.55 -23.05 10.93
CA TYR A 476 -12.83 -22.80 12.17
C TYR A 476 -13.33 -23.72 13.28
N HIS A 477 -12.44 -24.00 14.20
CA HIS A 477 -12.70 -24.84 15.36
C HIS A 477 -11.90 -24.35 16.56
N THR A 478 -12.56 -24.20 17.67
CA THR A 478 -11.96 -23.97 18.99
C THR A 478 -12.10 -25.25 19.78
N LYS A 479 -11.06 -25.64 20.51
CA LYS A 479 -11.10 -26.83 21.37
C LYS A 479 -12.33 -26.75 22.30
N ASP A 480 -13.00 -27.89 22.46
CA ASP A 480 -14.19 -28.09 23.28
C ASP A 480 -15.46 -27.38 22.77
N ALA A 481 -15.42 -26.77 21.56
CA ALA A 481 -16.57 -26.20 20.86
C ALA A 481 -16.86 -26.96 19.57
N ASP A 482 -18.04 -26.75 19.00
CA ASP A 482 -18.41 -27.32 17.69
C ASP A 482 -17.61 -26.68 16.57
N ALA A 483 -17.25 -27.48 15.56
CA ALA A 483 -16.61 -26.97 14.35
C ALA A 483 -17.62 -26.19 13.49
N VAL A 484 -17.22 -25.05 12.98
CA VAL A 484 -18.07 -24.17 12.17
C VAL A 484 -17.58 -24.16 10.73
N SER A 485 -18.51 -24.35 9.78
CA SER A 485 -18.25 -24.30 8.34
C SER A 485 -19.24 -23.34 7.67
N HIS A 486 -18.71 -22.41 6.86
CA HIS A 486 -19.51 -21.49 6.06
C HIS A 486 -19.04 -21.48 4.60
N TYR A 487 -20.02 -21.49 3.66
CA TYR A 487 -19.79 -21.35 2.24
C TYR A 487 -20.58 -20.12 1.74
N ILE A 488 -19.89 -19.12 1.22
CA ILE A 488 -20.47 -17.83 0.91
C ILE A 488 -20.13 -17.43 -0.53
N PRO A 489 -21.14 -17.15 -1.37
CA PRO A 489 -20.91 -16.54 -2.68
C PRO A 489 -20.36 -15.12 -2.50
N GLN A 490 -19.52 -14.71 -3.45
CA GLN A 490 -18.91 -13.37 -3.45
C GLN A 490 -19.01 -12.76 -4.84
N LEU A 491 -19.07 -11.43 -4.91
CA LEU A 491 -19.06 -10.69 -6.16
C LEU A 491 -18.20 -9.43 -5.98
N GLN A 492 -17.30 -9.20 -6.93
CA GLN A 492 -16.57 -7.94 -7.07
C GLN A 492 -16.77 -7.44 -8.51
N SER A 493 -17.33 -6.26 -8.68
CA SER A 493 -17.63 -5.70 -9.99
C SER A 493 -17.22 -4.25 -10.06
N THR A 494 -16.69 -3.82 -11.20
CA THR A 494 -16.34 -2.42 -11.44
C THR A 494 -16.84 -2.01 -12.80
N ILE A 495 -17.55 -0.87 -12.85
CA ILE A 495 -17.89 -0.17 -14.07
C ILE A 495 -17.07 1.12 -14.08
N PHE A 496 -16.23 1.27 -15.08
CA PHE A 496 -15.40 2.45 -15.27
C PHE A 496 -15.83 3.18 -16.54
N TRP A 497 -15.97 4.52 -16.45
CA TRP A 497 -16.35 5.40 -17.55
C TRP A 497 -15.44 6.62 -17.61
N GLN A 498 -14.88 6.90 -18.80
CA GLN A 498 -14.03 8.05 -19.07
C GLN A 498 -14.69 8.94 -20.12
N PRO A 499 -15.63 9.83 -19.72
CA PRO A 499 -16.32 10.71 -20.66
C PRO A 499 -15.38 11.60 -21.45
N THR A 500 -14.36 12.15 -20.78
CA THR A 500 -13.31 12.97 -21.38
C THR A 500 -11.93 12.53 -20.90
N LYS A 501 -10.84 13.05 -21.49
CA LYS A 501 -9.47 12.76 -21.03
C LYS A 501 -9.20 13.29 -19.61
N SER A 502 -9.93 14.29 -19.17
CA SER A 502 -9.77 14.94 -17.87
C SER A 502 -10.80 14.50 -16.81
N GLN A 503 -11.81 13.73 -17.18
CA GLN A 503 -12.86 13.30 -16.27
C GLN A 503 -13.02 11.78 -16.28
N GLN A 504 -13.24 11.21 -15.12
CA GLN A 504 -13.39 9.77 -14.94
C GLN A 504 -14.36 9.48 -13.79
N VAL A 505 -15.17 8.45 -13.97
CA VAL A 505 -16.11 7.93 -12.99
C VAL A 505 -15.88 6.43 -12.86
N SER A 506 -15.89 5.90 -11.66
CA SER A 506 -16.05 4.46 -11.43
C SER A 506 -17.16 4.19 -10.44
N LEU A 507 -17.87 3.10 -10.67
CA LEU A 507 -18.81 2.48 -9.75
C LEU A 507 -18.28 1.09 -9.42
N ASP A 508 -17.98 0.85 -8.15
CA ASP A 508 -17.50 -0.41 -7.64
C ASP A 508 -18.57 -1.04 -6.73
N ILE A 509 -18.84 -2.32 -6.92
CA ILE A 509 -19.81 -3.09 -6.15
C ILE A 509 -19.09 -4.30 -5.57
N LEU A 510 -19.23 -4.49 -4.27
CA LEU A 510 -18.63 -5.59 -3.53
C LEU A 510 -19.68 -6.30 -2.67
N PHE A 511 -19.81 -7.62 -2.85
CA PHE A 511 -20.45 -8.52 -1.91
C PHE A 511 -19.38 -9.47 -1.40
N SER A 512 -19.15 -9.47 -0.11
CA SER A 512 -18.09 -10.24 0.54
C SER A 512 -18.51 -10.58 1.97
N ASN A 513 -17.58 -11.13 2.73
CA ASN A 513 -17.76 -11.40 4.15
C ASN A 513 -16.48 -11.09 4.93
N ALA A 514 -16.64 -10.84 6.21
CA ALA A 514 -15.57 -10.75 7.18
C ALA A 514 -15.78 -11.81 8.26
N TYR A 515 -14.68 -12.38 8.73
CA TYR A 515 -14.69 -13.45 9.72
C TYR A 515 -14.29 -12.92 11.09
N PRO A 516 -14.79 -13.53 12.20
CA PRO A 516 -14.34 -13.15 13.52
C PRO A 516 -12.86 -13.47 13.68
N THR A 517 -12.16 -12.61 14.40
CA THR A 517 -10.74 -12.85 14.72
C THR A 517 -10.60 -13.99 15.74
N SER A 518 -9.45 -14.69 15.73
CA SER A 518 -9.18 -15.74 16.73
C SER A 518 -9.28 -15.22 18.17
N SER A 519 -8.91 -13.97 18.42
CA SER A 519 -9.09 -13.34 19.75
C SER A 519 -10.55 -13.08 20.10
N SER A 520 -11.42 -12.77 19.13
CA SER A 520 -12.86 -12.59 19.37
C SER A 520 -13.58 -13.91 19.67
N LEU A 521 -13.04 -15.02 19.18
CA LEU A 521 -13.55 -16.38 19.42
C LEU A 521 -12.97 -17.01 20.71
N ASN A 522 -11.95 -16.41 21.31
CA ASN A 522 -11.24 -16.98 22.45
C ASN A 522 -12.04 -16.83 23.73
N THR A 523 -12.51 -17.95 24.28
CA THR A 523 -13.36 -18.01 25.48
C THR A 523 -12.59 -17.96 26.80
N ALA A 524 -11.25 -17.89 26.76
CA ALA A 524 -10.46 -17.73 27.99
C ALA A 524 -10.77 -16.41 28.67
N GLU A 525 -10.94 -16.46 30.00
CA GLU A 525 -11.27 -15.29 30.77
C GLU A 525 -10.04 -14.47 31.12
N GLN A 526 -10.14 -13.15 30.89
CA GLN A 526 -9.17 -12.16 31.35
C GLN A 526 -9.81 -11.32 32.44
N ILE A 527 -9.37 -11.52 33.67
CA ILE A 527 -9.78 -10.69 34.80
C ILE A 527 -9.15 -9.33 34.66
N ILE A 528 -9.93 -8.30 34.43
CA ILE A 528 -9.48 -6.91 34.28
C ILE A 528 -9.28 -6.28 35.65
N ASP A 529 -10.29 -6.39 36.52
CA ASP A 529 -10.31 -5.95 37.91
C ASP A 529 -11.36 -6.71 38.71
N ASP A 530 -11.69 -6.21 39.91
CA ASP A 530 -12.65 -6.82 40.81
C ASP A 530 -14.11 -6.89 40.29
N LEU A 531 -14.46 -6.06 39.30
CA LEU A 531 -15.80 -6.00 38.71
C LEU A 531 -15.85 -6.46 37.26
N ARG A 532 -14.72 -6.49 36.52
CA ARG A 532 -14.73 -6.67 35.09
C ARG A 532 -13.95 -7.91 34.64
N ILE A 533 -14.57 -8.68 33.77
CA ILE A 533 -13.99 -9.83 33.09
C ILE A 533 -14.15 -9.63 31.56
N LYS A 534 -13.16 -9.98 30.79
CA LYS A 534 -13.20 -10.00 29.34
C LYS A 534 -13.06 -11.43 28.81
N ARG A 535 -13.95 -11.85 27.91
CA ARG A 535 -13.88 -13.12 27.21
C ARG A 535 -14.44 -12.99 25.79
N GLY A 536 -13.96 -13.79 24.86
CA GLY A 536 -14.51 -13.86 23.51
C GLY A 536 -15.83 -14.62 23.45
N ASN A 537 -16.36 -14.76 22.21
CA ASN A 537 -17.59 -15.52 21.93
C ASN A 537 -17.33 -16.47 20.77
N GLU A 538 -17.33 -17.76 21.05
CA GLU A 538 -17.06 -18.81 20.04
C GLU A 538 -18.20 -18.99 19.02
N ASN A 539 -19.40 -18.46 19.31
CA ASN A 539 -20.61 -18.59 18.49
C ASN A 539 -20.78 -17.47 17.46
N LEU A 540 -19.77 -16.61 17.26
CA LEU A 540 -19.83 -15.54 16.26
C LEU A 540 -19.91 -16.09 14.84
N ARG A 541 -20.89 -15.59 14.07
CA ARG A 541 -21.08 -15.91 12.66
C ARG A 541 -20.24 -15.00 11.78
N PRO A 542 -19.95 -15.37 10.52
CA PRO A 542 -19.38 -14.43 9.56
C PRO A 542 -20.29 -13.21 9.35
N MET A 543 -19.69 -12.04 9.24
CA MET A 543 -20.37 -10.79 8.92
C MET A 543 -20.49 -10.64 7.40
N ASP A 544 -21.69 -10.47 6.87
CA ASP A 544 -21.90 -10.17 5.46
C ASP A 544 -21.68 -8.69 5.18
N PHE A 545 -21.04 -8.42 4.07
CA PHE A 545 -20.57 -7.10 3.70
C PHE A 545 -21.00 -6.72 2.29
N TYR A 546 -21.77 -5.65 2.16
CA TYR A 546 -22.28 -5.11 0.91
C TYR A 546 -21.78 -3.67 0.77
N GLN A 547 -21.08 -3.37 -0.31
CA GLN A 547 -20.49 -2.06 -0.52
C GLN A 547 -20.75 -1.56 -1.95
N GLY A 548 -21.12 -0.29 -2.06
CA GLY A 548 -21.14 0.47 -3.29
C GLY A 548 -20.26 1.70 -3.18
N THR A 549 -19.33 1.89 -4.12
CA THR A 549 -18.42 3.03 -4.12
C THR A 549 -18.47 3.75 -5.45
N VAL A 550 -18.68 5.05 -5.41
CA VAL A 550 -18.59 5.94 -6.56
C VAL A 550 -17.35 6.82 -6.41
N ASN A 551 -16.47 6.77 -7.41
CA ASN A 551 -15.34 7.69 -7.51
C ASN A 551 -15.53 8.63 -8.70
N TYR A 552 -15.40 9.93 -8.49
CA TYR A 552 -15.30 10.92 -9.54
C TYR A 552 -13.97 11.66 -9.43
N ASN A 553 -13.26 11.75 -10.54
CA ASN A 553 -12.00 12.48 -10.63
C ASN A 553 -12.08 13.47 -11.79
N ILE A 554 -11.72 14.73 -11.54
CA ILE A 554 -11.57 15.77 -12.56
C ILE A 554 -10.21 16.43 -12.43
N GLN A 555 -9.55 16.54 -13.57
CA GLN A 555 -8.31 17.27 -13.71
C GLN A 555 -8.52 18.55 -14.49
N ILE A 556 -8.18 19.68 -13.88
CA ILE A 556 -8.31 21.03 -14.46
C ILE A 556 -6.92 21.53 -14.84
N GLY A 557 -6.63 21.52 -16.14
CA GLY A 557 -5.29 21.76 -16.65
C GLY A 557 -4.26 20.75 -16.13
N SER A 558 -3.03 21.21 -15.88
CA SER A 558 -1.95 20.38 -15.32
C SER A 558 -1.71 20.62 -13.82
N LYS A 559 -2.51 21.48 -13.19
CA LYS A 559 -2.21 22.00 -11.85
C LYS A 559 -3.20 21.61 -10.78
N ILE A 560 -4.46 21.35 -11.12
CA ILE A 560 -5.53 21.10 -10.15
C ILE A 560 -6.11 19.70 -10.41
N ASN A 561 -6.22 18.93 -9.34
CA ASN A 561 -6.96 17.66 -9.32
C ASN A 561 -7.99 17.71 -8.21
N ILE A 562 -9.25 17.38 -8.53
CA ILE A 562 -10.34 17.25 -7.57
C ILE A 562 -10.86 15.83 -7.66
N THR A 563 -10.99 15.19 -6.50
CA THR A 563 -11.52 13.83 -6.39
C THR A 563 -12.64 13.80 -5.37
N SER A 564 -13.78 13.24 -5.73
CA SER A 564 -14.86 12.86 -4.81
C SER A 564 -14.90 11.34 -4.69
N PHE A 565 -15.04 10.88 -3.48
CA PHE A 565 -15.16 9.46 -3.12
C PHE A 565 -16.39 9.30 -2.23
N SER A 566 -17.43 8.65 -2.75
CA SER A 566 -18.67 8.37 -2.03
C SER A 566 -18.76 6.86 -1.82
N ASN A 567 -18.79 6.42 -0.57
CA ASN A 567 -18.84 5.01 -0.21
C ASN A 567 -20.07 4.74 0.67
N PHE A 568 -20.88 3.78 0.26
CA PHE A 568 -21.99 3.24 1.02
C PHE A 568 -21.70 1.78 1.39
N VAL A 569 -21.88 1.46 2.67
CA VAL A 569 -21.63 0.13 3.23
C VAL A 569 -22.86 -0.32 4.01
N TYR A 570 -23.27 -1.56 3.81
CA TYR A 570 -24.23 -2.27 4.66
C TYR A 570 -23.58 -3.54 5.18
N GLN A 571 -23.71 -3.80 6.49
CA GLN A 571 -23.13 -4.97 7.13
C GLN A 571 -24.25 -5.69 7.92
N HIS A 572 -24.38 -6.97 7.64
CA HIS A 572 -25.26 -7.89 8.38
C HIS A 572 -24.39 -8.73 9.30
N HIS A 573 -24.88 -9.07 10.51
CA HIS A 573 -24.08 -9.68 11.59
C HIS A 573 -22.87 -8.82 11.99
N GLN A 574 -23.07 -7.50 12.09
CA GLN A 574 -22.01 -6.58 12.52
C GLN A 574 -21.53 -6.97 13.92
N TYR A 575 -20.23 -7.20 14.03
CA TYR A 575 -19.60 -7.42 15.35
C TYR A 575 -19.64 -6.13 16.14
N VAL A 576 -20.16 -6.25 17.38
CA VAL A 576 -20.24 -5.15 18.32
C VAL A 576 -19.82 -5.68 19.68
N GLN A 577 -18.99 -4.93 20.39
CA GLN A 577 -18.63 -5.23 21.76
C GLN A 577 -19.89 -5.17 22.62
N THR A 578 -20.12 -6.19 23.43
CA THR A 578 -21.30 -6.30 24.29
C THR A 578 -20.88 -6.39 25.74
N TYR A 579 -21.75 -5.86 26.60
CA TYR A 579 -21.55 -5.85 28.02
C TYR A 579 -22.82 -6.42 28.67
N TYR A 580 -22.64 -7.31 29.64
CA TYR A 580 -23.72 -7.90 30.39
C TYR A 580 -23.25 -8.31 31.80
N GLU A 581 -24.17 -8.44 32.72
CA GLU A 581 -23.92 -8.90 34.08
C GLU A 581 -23.93 -10.42 34.17
N GLU A 582 -22.96 -10.97 34.88
CA GLU A 582 -22.92 -12.39 35.25
C GLU A 582 -22.22 -12.53 36.61
N ASN A 583 -22.92 -13.07 37.63
CA ASN A 583 -22.39 -13.27 38.97
C ASN A 583 -21.78 -11.99 39.60
N ASP A 584 -22.52 -10.89 39.56
CA ASP A 584 -22.08 -9.57 40.05
C ASP A 584 -20.79 -9.05 39.38
N LYS A 585 -20.51 -9.50 38.16
CA LYS A 585 -19.40 -9.03 37.33
C LYS A 585 -19.90 -8.50 35.99
N LEU A 586 -19.24 -7.50 35.48
CA LEU A 586 -19.43 -7.01 34.12
C LEU A 586 -18.61 -7.86 33.15
N ILE A 587 -19.28 -8.58 32.28
CA ILE A 587 -18.64 -9.35 31.23
C ILE A 587 -18.55 -8.48 29.98
N ASN A 588 -17.34 -8.27 29.50
CA ASN A 588 -17.05 -7.66 28.21
C ASN A 588 -16.82 -8.78 27.18
N SER A 589 -17.63 -8.85 26.13
CA SER A 589 -17.59 -9.87 25.11
C SER A 589 -17.92 -9.29 23.74
N MET A 590 -18.16 -10.13 22.75
CA MET A 590 -18.54 -9.77 21.39
C MET A 590 -19.90 -10.35 21.03
N ASP A 591 -20.68 -9.62 20.23
CA ASP A 591 -22.01 -10.02 19.76
C ASP A 591 -22.15 -9.72 18.26
N ASP A 592 -22.85 -10.56 17.52
CA ASP A 592 -23.09 -10.44 16.08
C ASP A 592 -24.58 -10.22 15.71
N HIS A 593 -25.47 -9.96 16.70
CA HIS A 593 -26.91 -9.70 16.49
C HIS A 593 -27.20 -8.23 16.14
N ASN A 594 -26.28 -7.60 15.44
CA ASN A 594 -26.38 -6.22 15.02
C ASN A 594 -26.22 -6.10 13.50
N ASN A 595 -26.71 -5.00 12.99
CA ASN A 595 -26.48 -4.57 11.60
C ASN A 595 -25.92 -3.16 11.61
N SER A 596 -25.21 -2.80 10.57
CA SER A 596 -24.79 -1.42 10.40
C SER A 596 -24.95 -0.95 8.95
N ARG A 597 -25.12 0.35 8.78
CA ARG A 597 -24.94 1.02 7.50
C ARG A 597 -24.07 2.25 7.68
N GLY A 598 -23.22 2.48 6.72
CA GLY A 598 -22.33 3.64 6.72
C GLY A 598 -22.35 4.36 5.39
N PHE A 599 -22.22 5.68 5.45
CA PHE A 599 -21.97 6.53 4.29
C PHE A 599 -20.76 7.41 4.58
N ILE A 600 -19.76 7.35 3.69
CA ILE A 600 -18.56 8.18 3.77
C ILE A 600 -18.46 8.98 2.48
N GLU A 601 -18.37 10.29 2.62
CA GLU A 601 -18.05 11.20 1.52
C GLU A 601 -16.70 11.85 1.79
N MET A 602 -15.83 11.84 0.78
CA MET A 602 -14.54 12.51 0.82
C MET A 602 -14.34 13.37 -0.40
N LEU A 603 -14.08 14.65 -0.20
CA LEU A 603 -13.69 15.60 -1.24
C LEU A 603 -12.23 15.98 -1.04
N SER A 604 -11.41 15.80 -2.06
CA SER A 604 -9.98 16.14 -2.06
C SER A 604 -9.64 17.11 -3.18
N LEU A 605 -8.94 18.19 -2.81
CA LEU A 605 -8.34 19.16 -3.71
C LEU A 605 -6.82 19.06 -3.61
N SER A 606 -6.13 18.76 -4.71
CA SER A 606 -4.68 18.86 -4.82
C SER A 606 -4.33 19.95 -5.83
N TRP A 607 -3.57 20.95 -5.42
CA TRP A 607 -3.22 22.10 -6.23
C TRP A 607 -1.73 22.37 -6.27
N LYS A 608 -1.14 22.27 -7.46
CA LYS A 608 0.22 22.73 -7.76
C LYS A 608 0.15 24.22 -8.13
N ALA A 609 0.12 25.11 -7.11
CA ALA A 609 -0.03 26.55 -7.31
C ALA A 609 1.11 27.13 -8.16
N THR A 610 2.35 26.73 -7.84
CA THR A 610 3.56 27.00 -8.63
C THR A 610 4.39 25.73 -8.75
N ASP A 611 5.53 25.79 -9.41
CA ASP A 611 6.47 24.65 -9.44
C ASP A 611 7.05 24.36 -8.03
N ASN A 612 7.09 25.38 -7.18
CA ASN A 612 7.66 25.28 -5.83
C ASN A 612 6.61 25.20 -4.70
N LEU A 613 5.33 25.54 -4.97
CA LEU A 613 4.28 25.55 -3.94
C LEU A 613 3.17 24.57 -4.30
N ARG A 614 2.86 23.69 -3.36
CA ARG A 614 1.79 22.69 -3.44
C ARG A 614 0.89 22.77 -2.23
N LEU A 615 -0.40 22.57 -2.46
CA LEU A 615 -1.45 22.56 -1.45
C LEU A 615 -2.32 21.33 -1.65
N LYS A 616 -2.68 20.67 -0.56
CA LYS A 616 -3.72 19.64 -0.52
C LYS A 616 -4.69 19.95 0.60
N ILE A 617 -5.98 19.84 0.30
CA ILE A 617 -7.07 19.95 1.28
C ILE A 617 -7.99 18.76 1.07
N ASP A 618 -8.28 18.04 2.14
CA ASP A 618 -9.26 16.95 2.18
C ASP A 618 -10.35 17.31 3.18
N GLY A 619 -11.60 17.17 2.77
CA GLY A 619 -12.78 17.23 3.63
C GLY A 619 -13.45 15.86 3.68
N VAL A 620 -13.91 15.46 4.84
CA VAL A 620 -14.50 14.15 5.11
C VAL A 620 -15.76 14.31 5.91
N TYR A 621 -16.80 13.61 5.46
CA TYR A 621 -18.02 13.37 6.22
C TYR A 621 -18.25 11.87 6.36
N ASN A 622 -18.62 11.43 7.56
CA ASN A 622 -19.03 10.05 7.85
C ASN A 622 -20.35 10.04 8.60
N HIS A 623 -21.24 9.17 8.17
CA HIS A 623 -22.47 8.81 8.83
C HIS A 623 -22.50 7.29 9.05
N THR A 624 -22.76 6.84 10.28
CA THR A 624 -22.86 5.42 10.62
C THR A 624 -24.07 5.19 11.52
N ASP A 625 -24.95 4.28 11.14
CA ASP A 625 -26.03 3.74 11.96
C ASP A 625 -25.71 2.30 12.33
N VAL A 626 -25.93 1.95 13.58
CA VAL A 626 -25.90 0.56 14.09
C VAL A 626 -27.24 0.27 14.74
N TRP A 627 -27.80 -0.90 14.47
CA TRP A 627 -29.06 -1.33 15.06
C TRP A 627 -29.12 -2.85 15.26
N GLY A 628 -29.94 -3.28 16.17
CA GLY A 628 -30.09 -4.64 16.63
C GLY A 628 -30.14 -4.69 18.14
N LYS A 629 -29.31 -5.48 18.77
CA LYS A 629 -29.16 -5.53 20.23
C LYS A 629 -28.59 -4.23 20.80
N PHE A 630 -27.69 -3.56 20.03
CA PHE A 630 -27.20 -2.22 20.32
C PHE A 630 -27.72 -1.24 19.26
N ARG A 631 -28.02 0.00 19.63
CA ARG A 631 -28.49 1.03 18.70
C ARG A 631 -27.75 2.33 18.92
N THR A 632 -27.15 2.86 17.87
CA THR A 632 -26.51 4.18 17.85
C THR A 632 -26.49 4.77 16.45
N THR A 633 -26.48 6.09 16.37
CA THR A 633 -26.21 6.85 15.14
C THR A 633 -25.06 7.79 15.40
N PHE A 634 -24.11 7.81 14.52
CA PHE A 634 -22.91 8.61 14.66
C PHE A 634 -22.58 9.39 13.38
N ASN A 635 -22.27 10.67 13.56
CA ASN A 635 -21.86 11.56 12.47
C ASN A 635 -20.61 12.31 12.84
N PHE A 636 -19.68 12.43 11.91
CA PHE A 636 -18.56 13.36 12.08
C PHE A 636 -18.12 13.96 10.74
N TRP A 637 -17.39 15.08 10.84
CA TRP A 637 -16.64 15.64 9.75
C TRP A 637 -15.25 16.03 10.20
N ARG A 638 -14.27 15.94 9.28
CA ARG A 638 -12.89 16.35 9.51
C ARG A 638 -12.32 17.02 8.27
N ALA A 639 -11.35 17.91 8.46
CA ALA A 639 -10.59 18.50 7.38
C ALA A 639 -9.09 18.34 7.65
N TYR A 640 -8.33 18.15 6.59
CA TYR A 640 -6.88 18.00 6.58
C TYR A 640 -6.29 18.98 5.57
N MET A 641 -5.18 19.60 5.92
CA MET A 641 -4.44 20.49 5.05
C MET A 641 -2.96 20.15 5.06
N ASN A 642 -2.33 20.11 3.88
CA ASN A 642 -0.89 19.97 3.71
C ASN A 642 -0.39 21.07 2.76
N VAL A 643 0.72 21.72 3.13
CA VAL A 643 1.40 22.73 2.32
C VAL A 643 2.86 22.38 2.22
N ASN A 644 3.39 22.27 0.99
CA ASN A 644 4.81 22.05 0.74
C ASN A 644 5.37 23.22 -0.09
N TYR A 645 6.48 23.77 0.37
CA TYR A 645 7.24 24.80 -0.34
C TYR A 645 8.68 24.37 -0.53
N TYR A 646 9.19 24.45 -1.76
CA TYR A 646 10.53 24.03 -2.15
C TYR A 646 11.40 25.24 -2.46
N CYS A 647 12.58 25.31 -1.88
CA CYS A 647 13.55 26.37 -2.13
C CYS A 647 14.97 25.79 -2.18
N ASN A 648 15.59 25.81 -3.36
CA ASN A 648 16.93 25.25 -3.60
C ASN A 648 17.02 23.77 -3.21
N GLU A 649 17.71 23.45 -2.08
CA GLU A 649 17.85 22.11 -1.53
C GLU A 649 16.91 21.85 -0.33
N PHE A 650 16.13 22.85 0.06
CA PHE A 650 15.26 22.80 1.22
C PHE A 650 13.80 22.53 0.81
N ALA A 651 13.12 21.70 1.60
CA ALA A 651 11.67 21.53 1.56
C ALA A 651 11.07 21.94 2.91
N PHE A 652 10.14 22.87 2.88
CA PHE A 652 9.35 23.32 4.03
C PHE A 652 7.98 22.66 3.95
N ARG A 653 7.56 21.97 5.01
CA ARG A 653 6.30 21.25 5.07
C ARG A 653 5.50 21.70 6.28
N ILE A 654 4.22 21.96 6.09
CA ILE A 654 3.28 22.31 7.15
C ILE A 654 2.03 21.44 6.95
N TRP A 655 1.48 20.94 8.05
CA TRP A 655 0.24 20.18 8.05
C TRP A 655 -0.63 20.56 9.23
N ALA A 656 -1.93 20.41 9.07
CA ALA A 656 -2.91 20.55 10.13
C ALA A 656 -4.16 19.70 9.83
N ASN A 657 -4.81 19.22 10.89
CA ASN A 657 -6.14 18.62 10.82
C ASN A 657 -7.02 19.14 11.94
N THR A 658 -8.33 19.23 11.67
CA THR A 658 -9.31 19.69 12.65
C THR A 658 -9.49 18.66 13.77
N LYS A 659 -9.95 19.11 14.94
CA LYS A 659 -10.51 18.21 15.94
C LYS A 659 -11.69 17.43 15.36
N GLY A 660 -12.01 16.28 15.93
CA GLY A 660 -13.13 15.46 15.51
C GLY A 660 -13.60 14.49 16.57
N LYS A 661 -14.64 13.76 16.24
CA LYS A 661 -15.12 12.61 17.00
C LYS A 661 -15.06 11.41 16.08
N GLU A 662 -14.69 10.26 16.59
CA GLU A 662 -14.67 9.00 15.84
C GLU A 662 -15.37 7.93 16.65
N MET A 663 -16.17 7.10 16.00
CA MET A 663 -16.70 5.87 16.63
C MET A 663 -15.84 4.70 16.17
N ILE A 664 -15.29 3.96 17.10
CA ILE A 664 -14.42 2.83 16.84
C ILE A 664 -15.26 1.54 16.92
N LEU A 665 -15.69 1.03 15.76
CA LEU A 665 -16.27 -0.31 15.67
C LEU A 665 -15.14 -1.36 15.64
N PRO A 666 -15.33 -2.53 16.27
CA PRO A 666 -16.54 -3.02 16.98
C PRO A 666 -16.68 -2.54 18.44
N MET A 667 -15.78 -1.67 18.94
CA MET A 667 -15.69 -1.32 20.35
C MET A 667 -16.82 -0.40 20.86
N ILE A 668 -17.63 0.17 19.95
CA ILE A 668 -18.73 1.12 20.25
C ILE A 668 -18.33 2.34 21.12
N THR A 669 -17.05 2.58 21.21
CA THR A 669 -16.49 3.72 21.94
C THR A 669 -16.45 4.93 21.02
N VAL A 670 -16.86 6.10 21.53
CA VAL A 670 -16.70 7.38 20.84
C VAL A 670 -15.44 8.05 21.36
N GLU A 671 -14.47 8.25 20.49
CA GLU A 671 -13.22 8.94 20.77
C GLU A 671 -13.27 10.39 20.26
N HIS A 672 -12.95 11.35 21.12
CA HIS A 672 -12.74 12.74 20.77
C HIS A 672 -11.28 12.97 20.42
N VAL A 673 -10.98 13.18 19.14
CA VAL A 673 -9.62 13.35 18.62
C VAL A 673 -9.29 14.84 18.57
N PRO A 674 -8.17 15.28 19.17
CA PRO A 674 -7.76 16.68 19.17
C PRO A 674 -7.26 17.17 17.83
N VAL A 675 -7.02 18.49 17.71
CA VAL A 675 -6.30 19.11 16.59
C VAL A 675 -4.86 18.57 16.58
N ASN A 676 -4.37 18.19 15.39
CA ASN A 676 -2.97 17.85 15.18
C ASN A 676 -2.40 18.75 14.09
N TYR A 677 -1.22 19.33 14.34
CA TYR A 677 -0.55 20.22 13.40
C TYR A 677 0.96 20.16 13.61
N GLY A 678 1.70 20.55 12.59
CA GLY A 678 3.15 20.53 12.67
C GLY A 678 3.82 21.10 11.45
N GLY A 679 5.13 21.02 11.46
CA GLY A 679 5.96 21.43 10.35
C GLY A 679 7.34 20.82 10.40
N SER A 680 8.02 20.80 9.24
CA SER A 680 9.41 20.36 9.15
C SER A 680 10.17 21.11 8.07
N ILE A 681 11.49 21.14 8.24
CA ILE A 681 12.47 21.61 7.28
C ILE A 681 13.38 20.45 6.96
N ASN A 682 13.42 20.08 5.70
CA ASN A 682 14.27 19.00 5.19
C ASN A 682 15.32 19.59 4.23
N TRP A 683 16.58 19.20 4.38
CA TRP A 683 17.68 19.51 3.48
C TRP A 683 18.20 18.24 2.83
N ASN A 684 18.25 18.23 1.50
CA ASN A 684 18.75 17.12 0.70
C ASN A 684 19.92 17.57 -0.17
N HIS A 685 21.08 17.01 0.09
CA HIS A 685 22.29 17.27 -0.70
C HIS A 685 22.98 15.95 -1.09
N LYS A 686 23.07 15.66 -2.40
CA LYS A 686 23.65 14.40 -2.93
C LYS A 686 23.04 13.15 -2.29
N ASP A 687 23.82 12.45 -1.44
CA ASP A 687 23.43 11.21 -0.77
C ASP A 687 23.05 11.42 0.71
N TRP A 688 23.08 12.66 1.21
CA TRP A 688 22.68 13.06 2.55
C TRP A 688 21.26 13.62 2.56
N SER A 689 20.56 13.36 3.65
CA SER A 689 19.29 14.00 3.99
C SER A 689 19.27 14.29 5.48
N PHE A 690 18.90 15.52 5.84
CA PHE A 690 18.67 15.94 7.22
C PHE A 690 17.32 16.62 7.33
N GLU A 691 16.53 16.23 8.31
CA GLU A 691 15.24 16.86 8.60
C GLU A 691 15.15 17.21 10.08
N VAL A 692 14.64 18.39 10.37
CA VAL A 692 14.23 18.83 11.70
C VAL A 692 12.75 19.14 11.64
N GLY A 693 11.99 18.66 12.59
CA GLY A 693 10.54 18.88 12.57
C GLY A 693 9.93 18.86 13.97
N THR A 694 8.67 19.28 13.99
CA THR A 694 7.87 19.35 15.21
C THR A 694 6.43 18.94 14.95
N VAL A 695 5.81 18.32 15.94
CA VAL A 695 4.36 18.00 15.99
C VAL A 695 3.80 18.68 17.22
N SER A 696 2.67 19.35 17.08
CA SER A 696 1.94 20.07 18.14
C SER A 696 2.83 20.91 19.05
N PRO A 697 3.70 21.78 18.51
CA PRO A 697 4.75 22.47 19.27
C PRO A 697 4.24 23.31 20.45
N PHE A 698 3.00 23.81 20.36
CA PHE A 698 2.40 24.68 21.37
C PHE A 698 1.49 23.96 22.37
N HIS A 699 1.24 22.65 22.18
CA HIS A 699 0.45 21.83 23.09
C HIS A 699 1.29 20.71 23.69
N LYS A 700 1.58 20.82 24.98
CA LYS A 700 2.40 19.83 25.69
C LYS A 700 1.71 18.47 25.72
N ASN A 701 0.43 18.46 26.07
CA ASN A 701 -0.39 17.26 26.22
C ASN A 701 -1.41 17.17 25.10
N ASN A 702 -1.77 15.97 24.75
CA ASN A 702 -2.94 15.67 23.93
C ASN A 702 -4.00 15.05 24.81
N GLU A 703 -5.24 15.50 24.66
CA GLU A 703 -6.35 15.04 25.47
C GLU A 703 -7.32 14.30 24.57
N PHE A 704 -7.51 13.03 24.88
CA PHE A 704 -8.50 12.18 24.25
C PHE A 704 -9.60 11.91 25.28
N ILE A 705 -10.85 11.93 24.86
CA ILE A 705 -11.98 11.54 25.68
C ILE A 705 -12.66 10.36 25.00
N GLU A 706 -12.64 9.23 25.66
CA GLU A 706 -13.37 8.04 25.24
C GLU A 706 -14.65 7.90 26.04
N THR A 707 -15.78 7.72 25.40
CA THR A 707 -17.08 7.52 26.06
C THR A 707 -17.72 6.23 25.58
N LEU A 708 -18.22 5.45 26.54
CA LEU A 708 -18.99 4.25 26.30
C LEU A 708 -20.30 4.37 27.07
N ASN A 709 -21.41 4.06 26.43
CA ASN A 709 -22.73 4.14 27.03
C ASN A 709 -23.57 2.94 26.60
N VAL A 710 -23.75 1.98 27.51
CA VAL A 710 -24.61 0.81 27.33
C VAL A 710 -25.49 0.62 28.58
N PRO A 711 -26.63 -0.11 28.53
CA PRO A 711 -27.58 -0.19 29.62
C PRO A 711 -26.99 -0.63 30.95
N VAL A 712 -26.04 -1.56 30.95
CA VAL A 712 -25.44 -2.13 32.17
C VAL A 712 -24.16 -1.42 32.61
N TYR A 713 -23.61 -0.53 31.76
CA TYR A 713 -22.31 0.11 32.02
C TYR A 713 -22.10 1.40 31.24
N ASN A 714 -21.75 2.45 31.97
CA ASN A 714 -21.34 3.71 31.37
C ASN A 714 -19.91 4.06 31.80
N SER A 715 -19.08 4.52 30.89
CA SER A 715 -17.76 5.03 31.23
C SER A 715 -17.38 6.26 30.41
N GLN A 716 -16.64 7.15 31.07
CA GLN A 716 -15.91 8.24 30.43
C GLN A 716 -14.46 8.16 30.87
N GLU A 717 -13.56 8.01 29.88
CA GLU A 717 -12.13 7.97 30.13
C GLU A 717 -11.48 9.20 29.49
N HIS A 718 -10.76 9.98 30.29
CA HIS A 718 -9.97 11.13 29.86
C HIS A 718 -8.50 10.74 29.88
N ILE A 719 -7.90 10.63 28.70
CA ILE A 719 -6.51 10.23 28.50
C ILE A 719 -5.69 11.46 28.16
N ILE A 720 -4.70 11.76 28.98
CA ILE A 720 -3.78 12.89 28.81
C ILE A 720 -2.41 12.33 28.39
N SER A 721 -2.10 12.40 27.13
CA SER A 721 -0.83 11.89 26.59
C SER A 721 0.27 12.94 26.66
N SER A 722 1.39 12.59 27.31
CA SER A 722 2.60 13.42 27.40
C SER A 722 3.43 13.40 26.11
N THR A 723 3.14 12.47 25.17
CA THR A 723 3.91 12.28 23.94
C THR A 723 3.39 13.10 22.76
N ASN A 724 2.46 14.03 22.98
CA ASN A 724 1.87 14.84 21.91
C ASN A 724 2.89 15.79 21.28
N ARG A 725 3.60 16.57 22.09
CA ARG A 725 4.60 17.51 21.60
C ARG A 725 5.87 16.77 21.21
N LYS A 726 6.21 16.81 19.93
CA LYS A 726 7.40 16.16 19.40
C LYS A 726 8.34 17.20 18.78
N PHE A 727 9.64 17.03 19.05
CA PHE A 727 10.73 17.65 18.30
C PHE A 727 11.65 16.53 17.87
N TYR A 728 11.87 16.39 16.58
CA TYR A 728 12.67 15.31 16.06
C TYR A 728 13.76 15.76 15.10
N ILE A 729 14.80 14.96 15.04
CA ILE A 729 15.86 15.05 14.05
C ILE A 729 15.90 13.73 13.29
N GLN A 730 15.99 13.82 11.99
CA GLN A 730 16.21 12.66 11.12
C GLN A 730 17.45 12.88 10.28
N ALA A 731 18.27 11.83 10.15
CA ALA A 731 19.41 11.81 9.25
C ALA A 731 19.41 10.54 8.42
N ALA A 732 19.79 10.65 7.15
CA ALA A 732 19.96 9.50 6.27
C ALA A 732 21.17 9.69 5.37
N TYR A 733 21.90 8.59 5.13
CA TYR A 733 23.02 8.53 4.22
C TYR A 733 22.98 7.25 3.38
N THR A 734 23.36 7.36 2.11
CA THR A 734 23.46 6.17 1.25
C THR A 734 24.74 6.19 0.44
N PHE A 735 25.59 5.20 0.65
CA PHE A 735 26.75 4.91 -0.18
C PHE A 735 26.35 3.98 -1.33
N ASN A 736 26.62 4.39 -2.58
CA ASN A 736 26.39 3.58 -3.76
C ASN A 736 27.71 3.17 -4.40
N PHE A 737 27.79 1.94 -4.92
CA PHE A 737 28.97 1.42 -5.60
C PHE A 737 28.59 0.64 -6.88
N GLY A 738 29.52 0.59 -7.86
CA GLY A 738 29.28 -0.06 -9.15
C GLY A 738 28.53 0.80 -10.17
N LYS A 739 28.22 0.23 -11.34
CA LYS A 739 27.47 0.91 -12.41
C LYS A 739 26.00 0.97 -12.04
N LYS A 740 25.42 2.19 -12.03
CA LYS A 740 24.03 2.56 -11.64
C LYS A 740 23.18 1.39 -11.20
N THR A 741 22.99 1.25 -9.91
CA THR A 741 22.14 0.24 -9.31
C THR A 741 20.75 0.79 -9.08
N GLN A 742 19.75 0.05 -9.49
CA GLN A 742 18.42 0.21 -8.91
C GLN A 742 18.38 -0.40 -7.51
N LYS A 743 17.66 0.26 -6.63
CA LYS A 743 17.38 -0.25 -5.30
C LYS A 743 16.13 -1.12 -5.36
N ASP A 744 16.29 -2.42 -5.15
CA ASP A 744 15.17 -3.31 -4.89
C ASP A 744 14.98 -3.41 -3.40
N TRP A 745 13.79 -3.08 -2.98
CA TRP A 745 13.39 -3.14 -1.60
C TRP A 745 12.29 -4.17 -1.46
N LYS A 746 12.27 -4.89 -0.38
CA LYS A 746 11.36 -6.00 -0.18
C LYS A 746 10.90 -6.14 1.26
N ASN A 747 9.65 -6.46 1.35
CA ASN A 747 8.76 -6.56 2.48
C ASN A 747 9.32 -7.16 3.77
N ILE A 748 9.30 -6.38 4.84
CA ILE A 748 9.47 -6.84 6.21
C ILE A 748 8.10 -6.75 6.88
N ASP A 749 7.44 -7.88 7.03
CA ASP A 749 6.22 -7.93 7.83
C ASP A 749 6.60 -7.76 9.32
N MET A 750 6.35 -6.57 9.84
CA MET A 750 6.60 -6.20 11.23
C MET A 750 5.42 -6.53 12.14
N ASN A 751 4.31 -7.01 11.57
CA ASN A 751 3.15 -7.38 12.36
C ASN A 751 3.42 -8.63 13.18
N VAL A 752 3.04 -8.58 14.42
CA VAL A 752 3.06 -9.70 15.35
C VAL A 752 1.63 -10.20 15.47
N ASN A 753 1.37 -11.38 14.91
CA ASN A 753 0.06 -12.01 15.01
C ASN A 753 -0.06 -12.82 16.30
N SER A 754 -1.20 -12.72 16.97
CA SER A 754 -1.50 -13.45 18.21
C SER A 754 -3.01 -13.62 18.33
N ALA A 755 -3.43 -14.75 18.88
CA ALA A 755 -4.80 -15.02 19.29
C ALA A 755 -5.03 -14.79 20.78
N ILE A 756 -4.02 -14.32 21.50
CA ILE A 756 -4.14 -14.00 22.93
C ILE A 756 -5.15 -12.86 23.11
N LEU A 757 -6.16 -13.10 23.92
CA LEU A 757 -7.05 -12.07 24.38
C LEU A 757 -6.32 -11.22 25.44
N LYS A 758 -6.13 -9.94 25.16
CA LYS A 758 -5.45 -9.01 26.08
C LYS A 758 -6.47 -8.26 26.93
N ALA A 759 -6.12 -8.06 28.19
CA ALA A 759 -6.88 -7.23 29.09
C ALA A 759 -6.67 -5.75 28.71
N LYS A 760 -7.60 -5.18 28.00
CA LYS A 760 -7.81 -3.75 27.75
C LYS A 760 -9.18 -3.59 27.07
#